data_847d7ab852aba33bd125d05c48ed8845
#
_entry.id   847d7ab852aba33bd125d05c48ed8845
#
_cell.length_a   1.000
_cell.length_b   1.000
_cell.length_c   1.000
_cell.angle_alpha   90.00
_cell.angle_beta   90.00
_cell.angle_gamma   90.00
#
_symmetry.space_group_name_H-M   'P 1'
#
loop_
_entity.id
_entity.type
_entity.pdbx_description
1 polymer ?
#
loop_
_entity_poly.entity_id
_entity_poly.type
_entity_poly.pdbx_seq_one_letter_code
_entity_poly.pdbx_strand_id
1 'polypeptide(L)'
;MSDLIEAEGLIKSFGRVKALNGLDLGVGRGQIHGFLGPNGAGKSTTIRVLLGMYRTDGGRAQVLGMDPAREASAINRRLAYVPGSVSLWPSLTGGQVLDTLAGLRGSRDRAREEELTERFDLDPTKKVRTYSKGNAQKVALVAALSAPVDLLILDEPTSGLDPLMERVFTDTVREAAEGGATVLLSSHILAEVQDLCSHVTIIKDGRTVESGDLSYLRSLAETAIRIGVGGVRRAPPPPRRGPGRARRPCPPHRHPRGDPRALLPGARDPGRGRGAGRGRRPSGARQPGGPVHEPLLGGRGGAVMSAFTGLRRCLGLATRRYRWQALAWMVPLWLFLLGRPIALQRTYPSFEERTAILSQMRGVPGVRLLFGPLPASGSVGEFASWEDGGYLLWFVAIMAIMLTTALARRDEQDGHVEVVLGAGAGRWAPFASATAWAMGAMALTGAGLAASLVGVDAVVGETPLRGALVFGGVAIAQGWAFAGVALVASQLVRDASAARGLCFTVLGVAFAVRVLADETGAAWLRWLSPLAWRDVAGPFGAERVWALAVFALVAVALVALAALLHSRRELLGAVLADRSVSARRWRVRGPLGLTARLGARRLAAWAFALVLTAALFGTMSGRLSDLIANTPASAALFDKMAPEMRPVVQYTTLFTVVMVALVATAVVQRVLGLAASEEKGLSEAVLACGVPRTRALLAAVADAIGAGVVLLLVSGAALAAAMATQVSEDHAAGRALVSTLTQLPGVVAAAGIAVFLVGAAPRWRSLAWVVIAWSSFVRLFGGLIDMPTWAQDLTVLGHVADPWGTTHWLPLAVQLGVGIACCAGGLIAYRVRDIPA
;
A
#
# COMPACT_ATOMS: atom_id res chain seq x y z
N MET A 1 -43.29 -19.52 -7.62
CA MET A 1 -42.53 -18.33 -8.14
C MET A 1 -41.07 -18.69 -7.97
N SER A 2 -40.26 -18.63 -9.01
CA SER A 2 -38.81 -18.92 -8.89
C SER A 2 -38.13 -17.82 -8.06
N ASP A 3 -37.30 -18.22 -7.14
CA ASP A 3 -36.50 -17.32 -6.33
C ASP A 3 -35.53 -16.52 -7.22
N LEU A 4 -35.28 -15.26 -6.86
CA LEU A 4 -34.35 -14.40 -7.56
C LEU A 4 -32.89 -14.64 -7.11
N ILE A 5 -32.73 -15.07 -5.87
CA ILE A 5 -31.49 -15.59 -5.30
C ILE A 5 -31.78 -16.98 -4.77
N GLU A 6 -31.01 -17.96 -5.23
CA GLU A 6 -31.05 -19.34 -4.76
C GLU A 6 -29.62 -19.74 -4.35
N ALA A 7 -29.43 -20.11 -3.12
CA ALA A 7 -28.16 -20.62 -2.61
C ALA A 7 -28.43 -21.88 -1.80
N GLU A 8 -27.77 -22.99 -2.16
CA GLU A 8 -27.94 -24.31 -1.56
C GLU A 8 -26.61 -24.85 -1.07
N GLY A 9 -26.53 -25.15 0.21
CA GLY A 9 -25.39 -25.82 0.83
C GLY A 9 -24.07 -25.10 0.65
N LEU A 10 -24.03 -23.75 0.67
CA LEU A 10 -22.81 -23.00 0.40
C LEU A 10 -21.73 -23.29 1.43
N ILE A 11 -20.56 -23.66 0.94
CA ILE A 11 -19.35 -23.87 1.74
C ILE A 11 -18.26 -22.89 1.28
N LYS A 12 -17.63 -22.22 2.24
CA LYS A 12 -16.49 -21.36 1.99
C LYS A 12 -15.52 -21.36 3.17
N SER A 13 -14.25 -21.61 2.86
CA SER A 13 -13.18 -21.65 3.85
C SER A 13 -12.06 -20.66 3.49
N PHE A 14 -11.49 -20.02 4.51
CA PHE A 14 -10.30 -19.19 4.40
C PHE A 14 -9.21 -19.81 5.30
N GLY A 15 -8.35 -20.59 4.70
CA GLY A 15 -7.38 -21.40 5.43
C GLY A 15 -8.07 -22.42 6.36
N ARG A 16 -7.92 -22.28 7.68
CA ARG A 16 -8.55 -23.19 8.67
C ARG A 16 -9.95 -22.73 9.13
N VAL A 17 -10.37 -21.53 8.75
CA VAL A 17 -11.65 -20.96 9.19
C VAL A 17 -12.71 -21.24 8.14
N LYS A 18 -13.78 -21.95 8.51
CA LYS A 18 -14.96 -22.11 7.67
C LYS A 18 -15.87 -20.90 7.86
N ALA A 19 -15.94 -20.05 6.86
CA ALA A 19 -16.79 -18.86 6.87
C ALA A 19 -18.25 -19.17 6.48
N LEU A 20 -18.45 -20.16 5.57
CA LEU A 20 -19.76 -20.75 5.24
C LEU A 20 -19.63 -22.26 5.37
N ASN A 21 -20.65 -22.89 5.95
CA ASN A 21 -20.61 -24.30 6.32
C ASN A 21 -21.97 -25.02 6.02
N GLY A 22 -22.39 -24.96 4.77
CA GLY A 22 -23.69 -25.48 4.35
C GLY A 22 -24.80 -24.43 4.54
N LEU A 23 -24.61 -23.22 4.01
CA LEU A 23 -25.59 -22.13 4.12
C LEU A 23 -26.59 -22.21 2.97
N ASP A 24 -27.87 -22.10 3.30
CA ASP A 24 -28.99 -22.03 2.37
C ASP A 24 -29.63 -20.62 2.44
N LEU A 25 -30.00 -20.06 1.28
CA LEU A 25 -30.68 -18.78 1.17
C LEU A 25 -31.58 -18.75 -0.07
N GLY A 26 -32.88 -18.50 0.13
CA GLY A 26 -33.84 -18.24 -0.92
C GLY A 26 -34.40 -16.83 -0.80
N VAL A 27 -34.45 -16.05 -1.91
CA VAL A 27 -35.04 -14.69 -1.94
C VAL A 27 -35.98 -14.61 -3.13
N GLY A 28 -37.28 -14.46 -2.83
CA GLY A 28 -38.33 -14.34 -3.84
C GLY A 28 -38.36 -12.97 -4.51
N ARG A 29 -38.98 -12.89 -5.68
CA ARG A 29 -39.13 -11.61 -6.43
C ARG A 29 -40.02 -10.62 -5.70
N GLY A 30 -39.61 -9.34 -5.73
CA GLY A 30 -40.42 -8.21 -5.22
C GLY A 30 -40.49 -8.15 -3.70
N GLN A 31 -39.76 -8.97 -2.97
CA GLN A 31 -39.74 -8.94 -1.50
C GLN A 31 -38.55 -8.17 -0.94
N ILE A 32 -38.72 -7.58 0.23
CA ILE A 32 -37.65 -7.10 1.07
C ILE A 32 -37.28 -8.24 2.03
N HIS A 33 -36.09 -8.85 1.82
CA HIS A 33 -35.62 -10.01 2.57
C HIS A 33 -34.51 -9.59 3.53
N GLY A 34 -34.70 -9.82 4.83
CA GLY A 34 -33.70 -9.56 5.88
C GLY A 34 -32.71 -10.71 5.99
N PHE A 35 -31.42 -10.40 6.01
CA PHE A 35 -30.33 -11.36 6.20
C PHE A 35 -29.62 -11.08 7.50
N LEU A 36 -30.03 -11.75 8.57
CA LEU A 36 -29.66 -11.47 9.95
C LEU A 36 -28.58 -12.40 10.48
N GLY A 37 -27.70 -11.87 11.32
CA GLY A 37 -26.74 -12.69 12.07
C GLY A 37 -25.69 -11.84 12.78
N PRO A 38 -25.05 -12.37 13.81
CA PRO A 38 -23.99 -11.66 14.51
C PRO A 38 -22.78 -11.37 13.61
N ASN A 39 -21.88 -10.49 14.08
CA ASN A 39 -20.64 -10.23 13.38
C ASN A 39 -19.82 -11.52 13.28
N GLY A 40 -19.30 -11.81 12.07
CA GLY A 40 -18.58 -13.06 11.79
C GLY A 40 -19.48 -14.25 11.42
N ALA A 41 -20.81 -14.12 11.38
CA ALA A 41 -21.73 -15.21 11.01
C ALA A 41 -21.65 -15.65 9.54
N GLY A 42 -20.98 -14.88 8.67
CA GLY A 42 -20.84 -15.21 7.24
C GLY A 42 -21.61 -14.27 6.29
N LYS A 43 -22.33 -13.23 6.78
CA LYS A 43 -23.17 -12.33 5.97
C LYS A 43 -22.44 -11.76 4.75
N SER A 44 -21.40 -10.97 4.99
CA SER A 44 -20.62 -10.34 3.90
C SER A 44 -19.88 -11.36 3.01
N THR A 45 -19.54 -12.54 3.54
CA THR A 45 -18.98 -13.64 2.74
C THR A 45 -20.01 -14.18 1.75
N THR A 46 -21.24 -14.41 2.22
CA THR A 46 -22.36 -14.83 1.36
C THR A 46 -22.63 -13.80 0.28
N ILE A 47 -22.76 -12.52 0.65
CA ILE A 47 -22.98 -11.42 -0.30
C ILE A 47 -21.88 -11.38 -1.37
N ARG A 48 -20.60 -11.51 -0.99
CA ARG A 48 -19.49 -11.54 -1.97
C ARG A 48 -19.50 -12.78 -2.87
N VAL A 49 -20.05 -13.90 -2.41
CA VAL A 49 -20.30 -15.08 -3.25
C VAL A 49 -21.42 -14.76 -4.26
N LEU A 50 -22.52 -14.18 -3.83
CA LEU A 50 -23.63 -13.79 -4.71
C LEU A 50 -23.23 -12.74 -5.77
N LEU A 51 -22.27 -11.86 -5.43
CA LEU A 51 -21.69 -10.88 -6.36
C LEU A 51 -20.61 -11.48 -7.28
N GLY A 52 -20.27 -12.77 -7.13
CA GLY A 52 -19.20 -13.43 -7.90
C GLY A 52 -17.77 -12.96 -7.56
N MET A 53 -17.59 -12.26 -6.45
CA MET A 53 -16.28 -11.83 -5.95
C MET A 53 -15.51 -12.97 -5.29
N TYR A 54 -16.23 -13.91 -4.65
CA TYR A 54 -15.69 -15.13 -4.06
C TYR A 54 -16.23 -16.36 -4.77
N ARG A 55 -15.38 -17.41 -4.87
CA ARG A 55 -15.81 -18.73 -5.34
C ARG A 55 -16.20 -19.59 -4.14
N THR A 56 -17.25 -20.39 -4.29
CA THR A 56 -17.62 -21.40 -3.31
C THR A 56 -16.65 -22.60 -3.35
N ASP A 57 -16.39 -23.19 -2.20
CA ASP A 57 -15.67 -24.46 -2.10
C ASP A 57 -16.62 -25.65 -2.21
N GLY A 58 -17.94 -25.43 -2.07
CA GLY A 58 -19.02 -26.38 -2.26
C GLY A 58 -20.38 -25.71 -2.23
N GLY A 59 -21.42 -26.42 -2.64
CA GLY A 59 -22.76 -25.89 -2.80
C GLY A 59 -22.96 -25.18 -4.15
N ARG A 60 -24.14 -24.57 -4.33
CA ARG A 60 -24.55 -23.90 -5.58
C ARG A 60 -25.18 -22.54 -5.24
N ALA A 61 -24.91 -21.53 -6.05
CA ALA A 61 -25.60 -20.25 -6.00
C ALA A 61 -26.09 -19.85 -7.40
N GLN A 62 -27.32 -19.28 -7.45
CA GLN A 62 -27.86 -18.62 -8.62
C GLN A 62 -28.42 -17.25 -8.21
N VAL A 63 -28.16 -16.24 -9.04
CA VAL A 63 -28.68 -14.88 -8.87
C VAL A 63 -29.25 -14.44 -10.21
N LEU A 64 -30.53 -14.02 -10.22
CA LEU A 64 -31.25 -13.67 -11.47
C LEU A 64 -31.25 -14.85 -12.48
N GLY A 65 -31.18 -16.10 -12.00
CA GLY A 65 -31.09 -17.31 -12.82
C GLY A 65 -29.72 -17.57 -13.43
N MET A 66 -28.70 -16.82 -13.05
CA MET A 66 -27.32 -16.91 -13.57
C MET A 66 -26.35 -17.38 -12.48
N ASP A 67 -25.25 -18.02 -12.89
CA ASP A 67 -24.16 -18.47 -11.98
C ASP A 67 -23.22 -17.31 -11.66
N PRO A 68 -23.13 -16.82 -10.38
CA PRO A 68 -22.26 -15.72 -10.02
C PRO A 68 -20.77 -15.99 -10.29
N ALA A 69 -20.34 -17.24 -10.25
CA ALA A 69 -18.93 -17.58 -10.49
C ALA A 69 -18.52 -17.39 -11.96
N ARG A 70 -19.47 -17.43 -12.87
CA ARG A 70 -19.26 -17.35 -14.33
C ARG A 70 -19.76 -16.04 -14.92
N GLU A 71 -20.88 -15.52 -14.44
CA GLU A 71 -21.65 -14.45 -15.05
C GLU A 71 -21.74 -13.17 -14.16
N ALA A 72 -20.80 -13.01 -13.23
CA ALA A 72 -20.77 -11.89 -12.25
C ALA A 72 -21.04 -10.53 -12.88
N SER A 73 -20.42 -10.22 -14.04
CA SER A 73 -20.59 -8.93 -14.70
C SER A 73 -22.01 -8.71 -15.25
N ALA A 74 -22.66 -9.76 -15.77
CA ALA A 74 -24.04 -9.68 -16.25
C ALA A 74 -25.02 -9.51 -15.07
N ILE A 75 -24.82 -10.25 -13.99
CA ILE A 75 -25.58 -10.13 -12.75
C ILE A 75 -25.42 -8.72 -12.17
N ASN A 76 -24.19 -8.23 -11.97
CA ASN A 76 -23.90 -6.97 -11.31
C ASN A 76 -24.33 -5.73 -12.11
N ARG A 77 -24.71 -5.87 -13.38
CA ARG A 77 -25.38 -4.80 -14.15
C ARG A 77 -26.87 -4.69 -13.87
N ARG A 78 -27.50 -5.77 -13.45
CA ARG A 78 -28.92 -5.86 -13.12
C ARG A 78 -29.17 -5.77 -11.62
N LEU A 79 -28.14 -5.62 -10.83
CA LEU A 79 -28.21 -5.36 -9.39
C LEU A 79 -27.45 -4.09 -8.98
N ALA A 80 -27.79 -3.54 -7.81
CA ALA A 80 -26.97 -2.53 -7.16
C ALA A 80 -26.54 -3.00 -5.77
N TYR A 81 -25.31 -2.69 -5.42
CA TYR A 81 -24.67 -3.14 -4.18
C TYR A 81 -24.19 -1.96 -3.35
N VAL A 82 -24.48 -1.99 -2.05
CA VAL A 82 -23.92 -1.09 -1.05
C VAL A 82 -23.10 -1.94 -0.07
N PRO A 83 -21.76 -1.78 0.00
CA PRO A 83 -20.92 -2.53 0.93
C PRO A 83 -21.07 -2.01 2.37
N GLY A 84 -20.88 -2.89 3.37
CA GLY A 84 -20.98 -2.54 4.79
C GLY A 84 -19.91 -1.54 5.27
N SER A 85 -18.82 -1.41 4.54
CA SER A 85 -17.84 -0.33 4.71
C SER A 85 -17.63 0.35 3.37
N VAL A 86 -18.17 1.55 3.22
CA VAL A 86 -18.06 2.33 1.99
C VAL A 86 -16.69 2.97 1.89
N SER A 87 -15.95 2.61 0.85
CA SER A 87 -14.67 3.22 0.50
C SER A 87 -14.75 3.83 -0.91
N LEU A 88 -14.66 5.15 -1.00
CA LEU A 88 -14.77 5.92 -2.23
C LEU A 88 -13.45 6.66 -2.51
N TRP A 89 -13.23 7.05 -3.77
CA TRP A 89 -11.99 7.72 -4.20
C TRP A 89 -11.87 9.14 -3.62
N PRO A 90 -10.90 9.42 -2.74
CA PRO A 90 -10.79 10.71 -2.04
C PRO A 90 -10.60 11.93 -2.94
N SER A 91 -10.06 11.73 -4.15
CA SER A 91 -9.79 12.79 -5.12
C SER A 91 -11.00 13.17 -5.98
N LEU A 92 -12.03 12.32 -6.03
CA LEU A 92 -13.25 12.58 -6.81
C LEU A 92 -14.26 13.37 -5.98
N THR A 93 -15.17 14.07 -6.65
CA THR A 93 -16.37 14.64 -6.02
C THR A 93 -17.46 13.58 -5.92
N GLY A 94 -18.45 13.78 -5.05
CA GLY A 94 -19.61 12.88 -4.96
C GLY A 94 -20.28 12.64 -6.30
N GLY A 95 -20.54 13.70 -7.07
CA GLY A 95 -21.11 13.59 -8.41
C GLY A 95 -20.24 12.80 -9.38
N GLN A 96 -18.92 12.94 -9.33
CA GLN A 96 -17.99 12.13 -10.14
C GLN A 96 -18.02 10.66 -9.77
N VAL A 97 -18.26 10.33 -8.49
CA VAL A 97 -18.45 8.95 -8.04
C VAL A 97 -19.77 8.39 -8.61
N LEU A 98 -20.87 9.14 -8.49
CA LEU A 98 -22.17 8.76 -9.07
C LEU A 98 -22.05 8.52 -10.59
N ASP A 99 -21.44 9.44 -11.34
CA ASP A 99 -21.17 9.30 -12.78
C ASP A 99 -20.38 8.03 -13.10
N THR A 100 -19.38 7.72 -12.26
CA THR A 100 -18.51 6.55 -12.44
C THR A 100 -19.28 5.25 -12.25
N LEU A 101 -20.03 5.13 -11.15
CA LEU A 101 -20.78 3.92 -10.82
C LEU A 101 -21.92 3.66 -11.82
N ALA A 102 -22.70 4.69 -12.16
CA ALA A 102 -23.72 4.61 -13.21
C ALA A 102 -23.08 4.21 -14.54
N GLY A 103 -21.94 4.80 -14.85
CA GLY A 103 -21.21 4.49 -16.06
C GLY A 103 -20.67 3.06 -16.11
N LEU A 104 -20.19 2.47 -15.01
CA LEU A 104 -19.74 1.06 -14.95
C LEU A 104 -20.94 0.11 -15.12
N ARG A 105 -22.05 0.39 -14.46
CA ARG A 105 -23.29 -0.39 -14.57
C ARG A 105 -23.88 -0.36 -15.98
N GLY A 106 -23.79 0.78 -16.65
CA GLY A 106 -24.31 0.98 -18.00
C GLY A 106 -25.77 1.45 -18.04
N SER A 107 -26.40 1.70 -16.88
CA SER A 107 -27.76 2.23 -16.71
C SER A 107 -27.76 3.38 -15.71
N ARG A 108 -28.61 4.38 -15.91
CA ARG A 108 -28.76 5.55 -15.04
C ARG A 108 -30.16 6.13 -15.16
N ASP A 109 -30.76 6.40 -14.03
CA ASP A 109 -31.93 7.27 -13.93
C ASP A 109 -31.48 8.59 -13.28
N ARG A 110 -31.32 9.62 -14.10
CA ARG A 110 -30.80 10.91 -13.67
C ARG A 110 -31.81 11.69 -12.82
N ALA A 111 -33.08 11.61 -13.17
CA ALA A 111 -34.13 12.28 -12.41
C ALA A 111 -34.24 11.71 -10.99
N ARG A 112 -34.23 10.38 -10.86
CA ARG A 112 -34.21 9.71 -9.57
C ARG A 112 -32.93 9.98 -8.75
N GLU A 113 -31.78 10.07 -9.42
CA GLU A 113 -30.49 10.41 -8.77
C GLU A 113 -30.50 11.84 -8.20
N GLU A 114 -31.03 12.82 -8.95
CA GLU A 114 -31.17 14.21 -8.50
C GLU A 114 -32.14 14.29 -7.32
N GLU A 115 -33.31 13.67 -7.40
CA GLU A 115 -34.29 13.58 -6.31
C GLU A 115 -33.68 12.99 -5.04
N LEU A 116 -32.99 11.85 -5.15
CA LEU A 116 -32.38 11.20 -3.99
C LEU A 116 -31.21 12.00 -3.41
N THR A 117 -30.47 12.73 -4.24
CA THR A 117 -29.41 13.63 -3.82
C THR A 117 -29.96 14.73 -2.90
N GLU A 118 -31.13 15.28 -3.21
CA GLU A 118 -31.82 16.26 -2.37
C GLU A 118 -32.39 15.60 -1.12
N ARG A 119 -33.07 14.46 -1.22
CA ARG A 119 -33.70 13.75 -0.08
C ARG A 119 -32.66 13.32 0.98
N PHE A 120 -31.45 12.88 0.56
CA PHE A 120 -30.37 12.51 1.46
C PHE A 120 -29.51 13.70 1.92
N ASP A 121 -29.87 14.95 1.57
CA ASP A 121 -29.09 16.16 1.89
C ASP A 121 -27.59 15.95 1.54
N LEU A 122 -27.31 15.56 0.29
CA LEU A 122 -25.99 15.27 -0.20
C LEU A 122 -25.51 16.39 -1.12
N ASP A 123 -24.36 17.03 -0.79
CA ASP A 123 -23.70 17.98 -1.69
C ASP A 123 -22.75 17.24 -2.63
N PRO A 124 -23.13 16.93 -3.89
CA PRO A 124 -22.31 16.14 -4.81
C PRO A 124 -21.10 16.90 -5.34
N THR A 125 -20.98 18.20 -5.09
CA THR A 125 -19.86 19.04 -5.58
C THR A 125 -18.59 18.90 -4.72
N LYS A 126 -18.73 18.52 -3.47
CA LYS A 126 -17.62 18.33 -2.52
C LYS A 126 -16.79 17.10 -2.87
N LYS A 127 -15.48 17.19 -2.59
CA LYS A 127 -14.57 16.04 -2.74
C LYS A 127 -14.83 15.02 -1.62
N VAL A 128 -14.78 13.72 -1.97
CA VAL A 128 -14.98 12.62 -1.04
C VAL A 128 -14.09 12.71 0.20
N ARG A 129 -12.84 13.18 0.07
CA ARG A 129 -11.93 13.38 1.21
C ARG A 129 -12.43 14.37 2.28
N THR A 130 -13.45 15.16 1.98
CA THR A 130 -14.05 16.12 2.91
C THR A 130 -15.38 15.62 3.49
N TYR A 131 -15.84 14.45 3.07
CA TYR A 131 -17.05 13.85 3.60
C TYR A 131 -16.80 13.18 4.95
N SER A 132 -17.79 13.25 5.82
CA SER A 132 -17.91 12.35 6.95
C SER A 132 -18.18 10.92 6.48
N LYS A 133 -18.04 9.95 7.39
CA LYS A 133 -18.41 8.55 7.09
C LYS A 133 -19.87 8.44 6.62
N GLY A 134 -20.80 9.15 7.27
CA GLY A 134 -22.21 9.20 6.88
C GLY A 134 -22.43 9.78 5.49
N ASN A 135 -21.75 10.87 5.13
CA ASN A 135 -21.87 11.43 3.78
C ASN A 135 -21.27 10.52 2.69
N ALA A 136 -20.19 9.78 2.98
CA ALA A 136 -19.70 8.76 2.05
C ALA A 136 -20.72 7.62 1.87
N GLN A 137 -21.41 7.22 2.97
CA GLN A 137 -22.49 6.25 2.93
C GLN A 137 -23.66 6.75 2.07
N LYS A 138 -24.08 8.02 2.24
CA LYS A 138 -25.13 8.63 1.42
C LYS A 138 -24.83 8.57 -0.08
N VAL A 139 -23.57 8.82 -0.52
CA VAL A 139 -23.17 8.68 -1.93
C VAL A 139 -23.41 7.27 -2.44
N ALA A 140 -23.04 6.24 -1.66
CA ALA A 140 -23.23 4.84 -2.07
C ALA A 140 -24.72 4.48 -2.12
N LEU A 141 -25.52 4.97 -1.18
CA LEU A 141 -26.97 4.76 -1.16
C LEU A 141 -27.65 5.44 -2.36
N VAL A 142 -27.35 6.70 -2.64
CA VAL A 142 -27.87 7.40 -3.81
C VAL A 142 -27.51 6.65 -5.08
N ALA A 143 -26.27 6.21 -5.24
CA ALA A 143 -25.81 5.45 -6.41
C ALA A 143 -26.52 4.11 -6.60
N ALA A 144 -26.93 3.46 -5.50
CA ALA A 144 -27.63 2.17 -5.55
C ALA A 144 -29.12 2.33 -5.74
N LEU A 145 -29.76 3.21 -4.96
CA LEU A 145 -31.21 3.38 -4.94
C LEU A 145 -31.76 4.18 -6.13
N SER A 146 -30.93 4.97 -6.82
CA SER A 146 -31.31 5.61 -8.09
C SER A 146 -31.14 4.70 -9.30
N ALA A 147 -30.57 3.53 -9.12
CA ALA A 147 -30.31 2.64 -10.25
C ALA A 147 -31.56 1.85 -10.66
N PRO A 148 -31.92 1.81 -11.95
CA PRO A 148 -33.01 0.96 -12.45
C PRO A 148 -32.51 -0.50 -12.50
N VAL A 149 -32.70 -1.25 -11.42
CA VAL A 149 -32.18 -2.63 -11.24
C VAL A 149 -33.25 -3.57 -10.72
N ASP A 150 -33.09 -4.87 -11.00
CA ASP A 150 -34.01 -5.91 -10.52
C ASP A 150 -33.75 -6.29 -9.04
N LEU A 151 -32.51 -6.09 -8.56
CA LEU A 151 -32.06 -6.53 -7.25
C LEU A 151 -31.19 -5.48 -6.55
N LEU A 152 -31.50 -5.20 -5.30
CA LEU A 152 -30.68 -4.39 -4.38
C LEU A 152 -30.07 -5.31 -3.32
N ILE A 153 -28.75 -5.28 -3.17
CA ILE A 153 -28.01 -5.94 -2.07
C ILE A 153 -27.41 -4.87 -1.21
N LEU A 154 -27.88 -4.77 0.04
CA LEU A 154 -27.51 -3.73 0.99
C LEU A 154 -26.87 -4.37 2.23
N ASP A 155 -25.54 -4.22 2.38
CA ASP A 155 -24.78 -4.79 3.50
C ASP A 155 -24.60 -3.71 4.59
N GLU A 156 -25.31 -3.83 5.71
CA GLU A 156 -25.32 -2.88 6.84
C GLU A 156 -25.49 -1.40 6.41
N PRO A 157 -26.51 -1.05 5.58
CA PRO A 157 -26.58 0.24 4.89
C PRO A 157 -26.79 1.45 5.78
N THR A 158 -27.34 1.28 6.96
CA THR A 158 -27.65 2.33 7.94
C THR A 158 -26.45 2.75 8.78
N SER A 159 -25.34 2.00 8.70
CA SER A 159 -24.13 2.26 9.48
C SER A 159 -23.56 3.67 9.26
N GLY A 160 -23.69 4.54 10.28
CA GLY A 160 -23.19 5.92 10.25
C GLY A 160 -24.17 6.96 9.70
N LEU A 161 -25.43 6.57 9.45
CA LEU A 161 -26.52 7.50 9.19
C LEU A 161 -27.05 8.04 10.53
N ASP A 162 -27.59 9.24 10.50
CA ASP A 162 -28.39 9.78 11.60
C ASP A 162 -29.83 9.26 11.52
N PRO A 163 -30.64 9.33 12.60
CA PRO A 163 -31.98 8.79 12.64
C PRO A 163 -32.95 9.38 11.61
N LEU A 164 -32.73 10.61 11.15
CA LEU A 164 -33.54 11.23 10.11
C LEU A 164 -33.23 10.57 8.75
N MET A 165 -31.95 10.38 8.45
CA MET A 165 -31.51 9.73 7.21
C MET A 165 -31.85 8.24 7.18
N GLU A 166 -31.91 7.57 8.33
CA GLU A 166 -32.40 6.18 8.40
C GLU A 166 -33.87 6.08 7.98
N ARG A 167 -34.72 7.05 8.35
CA ARG A 167 -36.09 7.11 7.86
C ARG A 167 -36.16 7.33 6.36
N VAL A 168 -35.42 8.31 5.84
CA VAL A 168 -35.32 8.56 4.40
C VAL A 168 -34.90 7.29 3.64
N PHE A 169 -33.91 6.56 4.18
CA PHE A 169 -33.46 5.28 3.64
C PHE A 169 -34.59 4.24 3.64
N THR A 170 -35.27 4.08 4.79
CA THR A 170 -36.37 3.13 4.95
C THR A 170 -37.49 3.36 3.94
N ASP A 171 -37.91 4.62 3.78
CA ASP A 171 -38.98 5.00 2.85
C ASP A 171 -38.54 4.78 1.40
N THR A 172 -37.29 5.13 1.06
CA THR A 172 -36.75 4.93 -0.29
C THR A 172 -36.63 3.44 -0.66
N VAL A 173 -36.27 2.57 0.31
CA VAL A 173 -36.22 1.11 0.08
C VAL A 173 -37.63 0.54 -0.16
N ARG A 174 -38.65 1.01 0.58
CA ARG A 174 -40.06 0.61 0.32
C ARG A 174 -40.51 1.01 -1.06
N GLU A 175 -40.26 2.27 -1.45
CA GLU A 175 -40.57 2.77 -2.81
C GLU A 175 -39.90 1.91 -3.89
N ALA A 176 -38.63 1.51 -3.70
CA ALA A 176 -37.93 0.65 -4.65
C ALA A 176 -38.57 -0.74 -4.76
N ALA A 177 -38.99 -1.33 -3.64
CA ALA A 177 -39.68 -2.62 -3.62
C ALA A 177 -41.08 -2.54 -4.23
N GLU A 178 -41.86 -1.49 -3.94
CA GLU A 178 -43.15 -1.21 -4.57
C GLU A 178 -43.02 -1.00 -6.09
N GLY A 179 -41.90 -0.44 -6.55
CA GLY A 179 -41.50 -0.33 -7.94
C GLY A 179 -41.08 -1.66 -8.59
N GLY A 180 -41.10 -2.78 -7.83
CA GLY A 180 -40.82 -4.13 -8.33
C GLY A 180 -39.36 -4.62 -8.12
N ALA A 181 -38.49 -3.83 -7.50
CA ALA A 181 -37.15 -4.28 -7.13
C ALA A 181 -37.19 -5.29 -5.96
N THR A 182 -36.35 -6.29 -6.01
CA THR A 182 -36.12 -7.21 -4.88
C THR A 182 -34.99 -6.66 -4.02
N VAL A 183 -35.12 -6.76 -2.70
CA VAL A 183 -34.11 -6.22 -1.76
C VAL A 183 -33.62 -7.30 -0.84
N LEU A 184 -32.29 -7.51 -0.81
CA LEU A 184 -31.60 -8.29 0.23
C LEU A 184 -30.90 -7.31 1.17
N LEU A 185 -31.41 -7.20 2.40
CA LEU A 185 -30.90 -6.30 3.44
C LEU A 185 -30.15 -7.09 4.50
N SER A 186 -28.83 -6.93 4.59
CA SER A 186 -28.08 -7.52 5.70
C SER A 186 -28.03 -6.54 6.89
N SER A 187 -28.30 -7.06 8.09
CA SER A 187 -28.17 -6.32 9.34
C SER A 187 -27.79 -7.24 10.49
N HIS A 188 -27.22 -6.66 11.54
CA HIS A 188 -27.06 -7.31 12.83
C HIS A 188 -28.08 -6.77 13.88
N ILE A 189 -28.94 -5.83 13.47
CA ILE A 189 -29.94 -5.17 14.31
C ILE A 189 -31.34 -5.67 13.89
N LEU A 190 -31.98 -6.42 14.79
CA LEU A 190 -33.28 -7.00 14.52
C LEU A 190 -34.37 -5.94 14.26
N ALA A 191 -34.31 -4.79 14.96
CA ALA A 191 -35.30 -3.73 14.83
C ALA A 191 -35.38 -3.15 13.41
N GLU A 192 -34.23 -2.93 12.75
CA GLU A 192 -34.17 -2.45 11.35
C GLU A 192 -34.88 -3.40 10.38
N VAL A 193 -34.68 -4.70 10.56
CA VAL A 193 -35.28 -5.73 9.71
C VAL A 193 -36.77 -5.87 10.00
N GLN A 194 -37.19 -5.69 11.24
CA GLN A 194 -38.59 -5.78 11.65
C GLN A 194 -39.47 -4.70 11.02
N ASP A 195 -38.91 -3.54 10.76
CA ASP A 195 -39.63 -2.40 10.19
C ASP A 195 -39.74 -2.44 8.66
N LEU A 196 -38.82 -3.15 7.99
CA LEU A 196 -38.70 -3.14 6.54
C LEU A 196 -39.02 -4.48 5.88
N CYS A 197 -38.65 -5.61 6.50
CA CYS A 197 -38.62 -6.88 5.80
C CYS A 197 -39.91 -7.68 6.00
N SER A 198 -40.37 -8.36 4.96
CA SER A 198 -41.45 -9.35 5.03
C SER A 198 -40.93 -10.74 5.37
N HIS A 199 -39.76 -11.08 4.89
CA HIS A 199 -39.09 -12.36 5.09
C HIS A 199 -37.71 -12.17 5.69
N VAL A 200 -37.22 -13.18 6.41
CA VAL A 200 -35.92 -13.12 7.05
C VAL A 200 -35.23 -14.48 7.03
N THR A 201 -33.91 -14.46 6.81
CA THR A 201 -33.02 -15.59 7.01
C THR A 201 -32.02 -15.25 8.11
N ILE A 202 -32.00 -16.05 9.17
CA ILE A 202 -31.08 -15.90 10.31
C ILE A 202 -29.91 -16.88 10.14
N ILE A 203 -28.69 -16.34 10.23
CA ILE A 203 -27.48 -17.15 10.09
C ILE A 203 -26.61 -17.08 11.33
N LYS A 204 -25.93 -18.19 11.62
CA LYS A 204 -24.92 -18.29 12.68
C LYS A 204 -23.84 -19.31 12.28
N ASP A 205 -22.57 -18.97 12.53
CA ASP A 205 -21.42 -19.84 12.27
C ASP A 205 -21.38 -20.41 10.82
N GLY A 206 -21.78 -19.58 9.86
CA GLY A 206 -21.80 -19.93 8.42
C GLY A 206 -22.94 -20.88 8.02
N ARG A 207 -23.98 -21.03 8.82
CA ARG A 207 -25.16 -21.87 8.54
C ARG A 207 -26.44 -21.08 8.67
N THR A 208 -27.44 -21.45 7.94
CA THR A 208 -28.80 -21.00 8.11
C THR A 208 -29.39 -21.66 9.35
N VAL A 209 -29.86 -20.84 10.30
CA VAL A 209 -30.50 -21.29 11.52
C VAL A 209 -32.00 -21.38 11.32
N GLU A 210 -32.58 -20.31 10.72
CA GLU A 210 -34.00 -20.19 10.47
C GLU A 210 -34.24 -19.33 9.24
N SER A 211 -35.28 -19.61 8.47
CA SER A 211 -35.69 -18.83 7.31
C SER A 211 -37.18 -18.90 7.12
N GLY A 212 -37.83 -17.75 6.88
CA GLY A 212 -39.27 -17.71 6.69
C GLY A 212 -39.87 -16.32 6.77
N ASP A 213 -41.22 -16.29 6.78
CA ASP A 213 -41.97 -15.05 6.98
C ASP A 213 -41.70 -14.47 8.37
N LEU A 214 -41.46 -13.16 8.45
CA LEU A 214 -41.16 -12.50 9.70
C LEU A 214 -42.33 -12.56 10.71
N SER A 215 -43.59 -12.56 10.25
CA SER A 215 -44.76 -12.67 11.09
C SER A 215 -44.85 -14.07 11.75
N TYR A 216 -44.49 -15.10 11.00
CA TYR A 216 -44.42 -16.46 11.50
C TYR A 216 -43.29 -16.62 12.53
N LEU A 217 -42.12 -16.10 12.24
CA LEU A 217 -40.98 -16.15 13.15
C LEU A 217 -41.24 -15.38 14.47
N ARG A 218 -41.95 -14.27 14.38
CA ARG A 218 -42.42 -13.54 15.58
C ARG A 218 -43.37 -14.39 16.44
N SER A 219 -44.24 -15.21 15.83
CA SER A 219 -45.14 -16.08 16.55
C SER A 219 -44.44 -17.23 17.31
N LEU A 220 -43.23 -17.61 16.84
CA LEU A 220 -42.38 -18.62 17.48
C LEU A 220 -41.51 -18.05 18.59
N ALA A 221 -41.33 -16.73 18.65
CA ALA A 221 -40.56 -16.09 19.70
C ALA A 221 -41.34 -16.18 21.05
N GLU A 222 -40.66 -16.60 22.10
CA GLU A 222 -41.24 -16.64 23.47
C GLU A 222 -41.68 -15.22 23.86
N THR A 223 -42.99 -15.12 24.16
CA THR A 223 -43.58 -13.85 24.61
C THR A 223 -43.28 -13.71 26.11
N ALA A 224 -42.36 -12.81 26.49
CA ALA A 224 -42.17 -12.49 27.89
C ALA A 224 -43.36 -11.74 28.44
N ILE A 225 -44.29 -12.46 29.08
CA ILE A 225 -45.46 -11.88 29.79
C ILE A 225 -44.95 -11.28 31.09
N ARG A 226 -44.85 -9.98 31.19
CA ARG A 226 -44.71 -9.28 32.46
C ARG A 226 -46.06 -9.25 33.19
N ILE A 227 -46.28 -10.20 34.06
CA ILE A 227 -47.45 -10.18 34.98
C ILE A 227 -47.11 -9.15 36.04
N GLY A 228 -47.75 -7.99 35.99
CA GLY A 228 -47.78 -7.02 37.06
C GLY A 228 -48.69 -7.59 38.18
N VAL A 229 -48.13 -8.25 39.19
CA VAL A 229 -48.87 -8.60 40.38
C VAL A 229 -49.11 -7.31 41.16
N GLY A 230 -50.25 -6.70 40.91
CA GLY A 230 -50.75 -5.58 41.69
C GLY A 230 -50.99 -6.03 43.17
N GLY A 231 -50.25 -5.41 44.07
CA GLY A 231 -50.58 -5.49 45.49
C GLY A 231 -49.83 -6.51 46.34
N VAL A 232 -48.52 -6.54 46.30
CA VAL A 232 -47.76 -7.07 47.46
C VAL A 232 -47.58 -5.93 48.44
N ARG A 233 -48.35 -5.94 49.54
CA ARG A 233 -48.10 -5.08 50.71
C ARG A 233 -46.62 -5.27 51.11
N ARG A 234 -45.86 -4.20 51.11
CA ARG A 234 -44.53 -4.17 51.68
C ARG A 234 -44.61 -4.64 53.14
N ALA A 235 -43.95 -5.71 53.47
CA ALA A 235 -43.67 -6.07 54.84
C ALA A 235 -42.89 -4.93 55.53
N PRO A 236 -43.17 -4.63 56.80
CA PRO A 236 -42.47 -3.58 57.51
C PRO A 236 -40.96 -3.95 57.62
N PRO A 237 -40.07 -2.97 57.57
CA PRO A 237 -38.63 -3.22 57.68
C PRO A 237 -38.32 -3.77 59.09
N PRO A 238 -37.36 -4.72 59.19
CA PRO A 238 -36.92 -5.27 60.46
C PRO A 238 -36.30 -4.17 61.35
N PRO A 239 -36.43 -4.28 62.71
CA PRO A 239 -35.93 -3.24 63.60
C PRO A 239 -34.43 -3.03 63.53
N ARG A 240 -34.04 -1.77 63.50
CA ARG A 240 -32.66 -1.31 63.54
C ARG A 240 -31.96 -1.81 64.80
N ARG A 241 -31.01 -2.71 64.68
CA ARG A 241 -30.05 -3.02 65.75
C ARG A 241 -28.96 -1.94 65.79
N GLY A 242 -28.71 -1.45 67.01
CA GLY A 242 -27.77 -0.41 67.35
C GLY A 242 -26.30 -0.82 67.16
N PRO A 243 -25.34 0.13 67.27
CA PRO A 243 -23.94 -0.06 66.90
C PRO A 243 -23.22 -0.91 67.97
N GLY A 244 -22.62 -2.00 67.51
CA GLY A 244 -21.83 -2.90 68.34
C GLY A 244 -20.67 -3.57 67.61
N ARG A 245 -19.47 -3.04 67.88
CA ARG A 245 -18.16 -3.70 67.91
C ARG A 245 -17.60 -4.35 66.61
N ALA A 246 -16.54 -3.76 66.17
CA ALA A 246 -15.58 -4.25 65.20
C ALA A 246 -15.12 -5.70 65.47
N ARG A 247 -15.16 -6.55 64.45
CA ARG A 247 -14.44 -7.83 64.38
C ARG A 247 -13.52 -7.86 63.18
N ARG A 248 -12.32 -8.38 63.44
CA ARG A 248 -11.15 -8.49 62.59
C ARG A 248 -11.37 -9.34 61.30
N PRO A 249 -10.60 -9.15 60.23
CA PRO A 249 -10.75 -9.91 58.97
C PRO A 249 -10.14 -11.31 59.11
N CYS A 250 -10.85 -12.30 58.51
CA CYS A 250 -10.33 -13.68 58.30
C CYS A 250 -9.49 -13.77 57.03
N PRO A 251 -8.50 -14.69 57.01
CA PRO A 251 -7.56 -14.86 55.89
C PRO A 251 -8.17 -15.70 54.75
N PRO A 252 -7.57 -15.65 53.54
CA PRO A 252 -8.12 -16.31 52.35
C PRO A 252 -7.84 -17.82 52.33
N HIS A 253 -8.85 -18.61 52.02
CA HIS A 253 -8.76 -20.04 51.77
C HIS A 253 -7.99 -20.33 50.45
N ARG A 254 -6.95 -21.18 50.55
CA ARG A 254 -6.25 -21.82 49.48
C ARG A 254 -7.09 -22.94 48.85
N HIS A 255 -7.23 -22.97 47.54
CA HIS A 255 -7.69 -24.12 46.77
C HIS A 255 -6.54 -25.12 46.56
N PRO A 256 -6.78 -26.42 46.71
CA PRO A 256 -5.76 -27.44 46.37
C PRO A 256 -5.72 -27.72 44.89
N ARG A 257 -4.50 -27.89 44.38
CA ARG A 257 -4.16 -28.42 43.08
C ARG A 257 -4.48 -29.91 43.03
N GLY A 258 -5.27 -30.34 42.01
CA GLY A 258 -5.41 -31.76 41.63
C GLY A 258 -4.69 -32.03 40.34
N ASP A 259 -3.83 -32.99 40.35
CA ASP A 259 -2.98 -33.48 39.26
C ASP A 259 -3.79 -34.46 38.38
N PRO A 260 -3.68 -34.48 37.06
CA PRO A 260 -4.38 -35.45 36.22
C PRO A 260 -3.42 -36.54 35.73
N ARG A 261 -3.45 -37.69 36.39
CA ARG A 261 -2.97 -38.96 35.84
C ARG A 261 -3.75 -40.09 36.43
N ALA A 262 -4.43 -40.84 35.57
CA ALA A 262 -4.52 -42.29 35.56
C ALA A 262 -5.83 -42.82 34.97
N LEU A 263 -5.62 -43.69 34.02
CA LEU A 263 -6.24 -45.00 33.76
C LEU A 263 -7.29 -45.09 32.64
N LEU A 264 -6.80 -45.59 31.53
CA LEU A 264 -7.47 -46.55 30.62
C LEU A 264 -7.64 -47.93 31.38
N PRO A 265 -8.61 -48.80 31.04
CA PRO A 265 -8.55 -49.65 29.86
C PRO A 265 -9.95 -49.96 29.28
N GLY A 266 -10.13 -50.40 28.05
CA GLY A 266 -9.82 -51.59 27.40
C GLY A 266 -10.93 -52.04 26.46
N ALA A 267 -10.57 -52.30 25.22
CA ALA A 267 -10.90 -53.40 24.33
C ALA A 267 -12.35 -53.79 23.97
N ARG A 268 -12.68 -53.75 22.70
CA ARG A 268 -12.75 -54.94 21.78
C ARG A 268 -13.59 -54.65 20.56
N ASP A 269 -12.95 -54.78 19.41
CA ASP A 269 -13.54 -55.14 18.12
C ASP A 269 -13.90 -56.68 18.15
N PRO A 270 -14.86 -57.24 17.45
CA PRO A 270 -14.69 -57.51 16.05
C PRO A 270 -15.98 -57.67 15.21
N GLY A 271 -15.90 -57.67 13.91
CA GLY A 271 -16.88 -58.42 13.11
C GLY A 271 -17.06 -58.03 11.66
N ARG A 272 -16.37 -58.71 10.82
CA ARG A 272 -16.54 -58.80 9.35
C ARG A 272 -17.96 -59.17 8.95
N GLY A 273 -18.41 -58.62 7.79
CA GLY A 273 -19.55 -59.17 7.05
C GLY A 273 -19.56 -58.69 5.60
N ARG A 274 -19.09 -59.52 4.71
CA ARG A 274 -19.21 -59.43 3.24
C ARG A 274 -20.67 -59.61 2.79
N GLY A 275 -21.09 -58.94 1.73
CA GLY A 275 -22.32 -59.29 1.01
C GLY A 275 -22.42 -58.54 -0.33
N ALA A 276 -22.10 -59.19 -1.40
CA ALA A 276 -22.32 -58.80 -2.77
C ALA A 276 -23.79 -58.93 -3.18
N GLY A 277 -24.29 -57.98 -3.98
CA GLY A 277 -25.61 -58.09 -4.59
C GLY A 277 -25.71 -57.28 -5.89
N ARG A 278 -25.55 -57.95 -7.01
CA ARG A 278 -25.89 -57.47 -8.36
C ARG A 278 -27.40 -57.39 -8.51
N GLY A 279 -27.91 -56.38 -9.23
CA GLY A 279 -29.33 -56.35 -9.66
C GLY A 279 -29.67 -55.20 -10.59
N ARG A 280 -29.52 -55.44 -11.87
CA ARG A 280 -30.41 -55.15 -13.00
C ARG A 280 -31.07 -53.77 -13.16
N ARG A 281 -30.73 -53.14 -14.28
CA ARG A 281 -31.54 -52.16 -15.02
C ARG A 281 -32.90 -52.76 -15.48
N PRO A 282 -33.92 -51.87 -15.71
CA PRO A 282 -34.67 -52.02 -16.93
C PRO A 282 -34.62 -50.76 -17.80
N SER A 283 -34.57 -51.02 -19.08
CA SER A 283 -34.74 -50.14 -20.24
C SER A 283 -36.23 -49.80 -20.42
N GLY A 284 -36.53 -48.63 -20.96
CA GLY A 284 -37.79 -48.36 -21.59
C GLY A 284 -38.12 -46.92 -21.91
N ALA A 285 -38.20 -46.72 -23.21
CA ALA A 285 -39.06 -45.85 -24.01
C ALA A 285 -38.56 -44.45 -24.40
N ARG A 286 -38.15 -44.34 -25.63
CA ARG A 286 -38.10 -43.16 -26.49
C ARG A 286 -39.52 -42.66 -26.77
N GLN A 287 -39.73 -41.33 -26.74
CA GLN A 287 -40.71 -40.65 -27.60
C GLN A 287 -40.05 -39.37 -28.18
N PRO A 288 -40.50 -38.97 -29.40
CA PRO A 288 -39.72 -38.13 -30.30
C PRO A 288 -40.19 -36.68 -30.37
N GLY A 289 -39.30 -35.77 -30.77
CA GLY A 289 -39.62 -34.61 -31.54
C GLY A 289 -39.84 -33.31 -30.78
N GLY A 290 -38.78 -32.54 -30.48
CA GLY A 290 -38.80 -31.14 -30.36
C GLY A 290 -37.57 -30.55 -31.03
N PRO A 291 -37.57 -29.31 -31.56
CA PRO A 291 -36.60 -28.84 -32.53
C PRO A 291 -35.19 -28.71 -31.90
N VAL A 292 -34.22 -29.24 -32.63
CA VAL A 292 -32.80 -29.12 -32.39
C VAL A 292 -32.40 -27.66 -32.47
N HIS A 293 -32.16 -27.01 -31.35
CA HIS A 293 -31.40 -25.77 -31.32
C HIS A 293 -29.92 -26.14 -31.46
N GLU A 294 -29.35 -25.82 -32.61
CA GLU A 294 -27.90 -25.80 -32.83
C GLU A 294 -27.20 -25.09 -31.69
N PRO A 295 -26.14 -25.63 -31.11
CA PRO A 295 -25.26 -24.88 -30.21
C PRO A 295 -24.41 -23.93 -31.05
N LEU A 296 -24.83 -22.66 -31.06
CA LEU A 296 -24.03 -21.57 -31.58
C LEU A 296 -22.61 -21.62 -30.97
N LEU A 297 -21.64 -21.76 -31.86
CA LEU A 297 -20.21 -21.61 -31.63
C LEU A 297 -19.83 -20.19 -31.14
N GLY A 298 -20.52 -19.67 -30.12
CA GLY A 298 -20.33 -18.33 -29.55
C GLY A 298 -19.83 -18.29 -28.10
N GLY A 299 -19.73 -19.45 -27.43
CA GLY A 299 -19.60 -19.46 -25.96
C GLY A 299 -18.25 -19.01 -25.38
N ARG A 300 -17.16 -19.11 -26.12
CA ARG A 300 -15.83 -18.69 -25.57
C ARG A 300 -15.53 -17.22 -25.77
N GLY A 301 -15.90 -16.62 -26.88
CA GLY A 301 -15.67 -15.19 -27.15
C GLY A 301 -16.53 -14.27 -26.28
N GLY A 302 -17.82 -14.61 -26.06
CA GLY A 302 -18.72 -13.84 -25.21
C GLY A 302 -18.31 -13.82 -23.73
N ALA A 303 -17.84 -14.93 -23.18
CA ALA A 303 -17.37 -15.02 -21.81
C ALA A 303 -16.08 -14.24 -21.59
N VAL A 304 -15.17 -14.19 -22.57
CA VAL A 304 -13.95 -13.37 -22.51
C VAL A 304 -14.29 -11.88 -22.58
N MET A 305 -15.21 -11.47 -23.46
CA MET A 305 -15.65 -10.06 -23.55
C MET A 305 -16.32 -9.59 -22.26
N SER A 306 -17.09 -10.43 -21.58
CA SER A 306 -17.72 -10.09 -20.29
C SER A 306 -16.71 -9.91 -19.16
N ALA A 307 -15.61 -10.66 -19.19
CA ALA A 307 -14.56 -10.59 -18.16
C ALA A 307 -13.78 -9.25 -18.14
N PHE A 308 -13.71 -8.55 -19.27
CA PHE A 308 -13.05 -7.24 -19.41
C PHE A 308 -14.04 -6.06 -19.49
N THR A 309 -15.32 -6.32 -19.24
CA THR A 309 -16.33 -5.25 -19.23
C THR A 309 -15.94 -4.11 -18.30
N GLY A 310 -16.09 -2.86 -18.77
CA GLY A 310 -15.71 -1.68 -17.97
C GLY A 310 -14.21 -1.33 -17.96
N LEU A 311 -13.34 -2.07 -18.65
CA LEU A 311 -11.89 -1.83 -18.72
C LEU A 311 -11.54 -0.37 -19.04
N ARG A 312 -12.17 0.22 -20.07
CA ARG A 312 -11.92 1.62 -20.49
C ARG A 312 -12.24 2.62 -19.36
N ARG A 313 -13.30 2.35 -18.58
CA ARG A 313 -13.68 3.21 -17.45
C ARG A 313 -12.74 3.04 -16.27
N CYS A 314 -12.32 1.80 -15.95
CA CYS A 314 -11.30 1.54 -14.93
C CYS A 314 -9.98 2.24 -15.30
N LEU A 315 -9.56 2.20 -16.56
CA LEU A 315 -8.38 2.90 -17.06
C LEU A 315 -8.52 4.43 -16.92
N GLY A 316 -9.70 4.97 -17.25
CA GLY A 316 -9.99 6.39 -17.05
C GLY A 316 -9.92 6.82 -15.58
N LEU A 317 -10.38 5.98 -14.65
CA LEU A 317 -10.27 6.20 -13.20
C LEU A 317 -8.81 6.19 -12.74
N ALA A 318 -8.04 5.20 -13.15
CA ALA A 318 -6.61 5.11 -12.86
C ALA A 318 -5.88 6.36 -13.35
N THR A 319 -6.17 6.80 -14.58
CA THR A 319 -5.56 8.00 -15.15
C THR A 319 -5.92 9.27 -14.36
N ARG A 320 -7.19 9.48 -14.04
CA ARG A 320 -7.62 10.65 -13.25
C ARG A 320 -6.97 10.70 -11.87
N ARG A 321 -6.75 9.54 -11.25
CA ARG A 321 -6.20 9.42 -9.91
C ARG A 321 -4.68 9.58 -9.88
N TYR A 322 -3.96 8.94 -10.79
CA TYR A 322 -2.50 8.78 -10.71
C TYR A 322 -1.70 9.67 -11.66
N ARG A 323 -2.34 10.39 -12.62
CA ARG A 323 -1.65 11.24 -13.62
C ARG A 323 -0.68 12.25 -13.00
N TRP A 324 -1.10 12.95 -11.95
CA TRP A 324 -0.26 13.96 -11.33
C TRP A 324 0.92 13.35 -10.58
N GLN A 325 0.72 12.20 -9.96
CA GLN A 325 1.80 11.47 -9.32
C GLN A 325 2.81 10.94 -10.36
N ALA A 326 2.34 10.44 -11.49
CA ALA A 326 3.20 10.01 -12.59
C ALA A 326 3.98 11.17 -13.19
N LEU A 327 3.33 12.31 -13.47
CA LEU A 327 3.99 13.52 -13.99
C LEU A 327 5.03 14.06 -13.01
N ALA A 328 4.76 14.02 -11.71
CA ALA A 328 5.73 14.42 -10.67
C ALA A 328 7.02 13.57 -10.68
N TRP A 329 6.96 12.33 -11.17
CA TRP A 329 8.14 11.49 -11.40
C TRP A 329 8.78 11.75 -12.77
N MET A 330 7.97 11.80 -13.83
CA MET A 330 8.45 11.88 -15.23
C MET A 330 9.15 13.20 -15.55
N VAL A 331 8.51 14.32 -15.17
CA VAL A 331 8.98 15.66 -15.55
C VAL A 331 10.40 15.96 -15.03
N PRO A 332 10.71 15.69 -13.73
CA PRO A 332 12.10 15.89 -13.26
C PRO A 332 13.12 15.02 -13.99
N LEU A 333 12.78 13.75 -14.32
CA LEU A 333 13.69 12.87 -15.05
C LEU A 333 13.96 13.38 -16.47
N TRP A 334 12.93 13.85 -17.17
CA TRP A 334 13.09 14.44 -18.51
C TRP A 334 13.93 15.73 -18.49
N LEU A 335 13.61 16.64 -17.56
CA LEU A 335 14.35 17.90 -17.42
C LEU A 335 15.81 17.68 -17.03
N PHE A 336 16.08 16.71 -16.15
CA PHE A 336 17.44 16.34 -15.77
C PHE A 336 18.23 15.88 -17.00
N LEU A 337 17.68 14.94 -17.78
CA LEU A 337 18.36 14.41 -18.95
C LEU A 337 18.45 15.43 -20.11
N LEU A 338 17.56 16.41 -20.15
CA LEU A 338 17.63 17.52 -21.09
C LEU A 338 18.81 18.47 -20.76
N GLY A 339 19.09 18.70 -19.48
CA GLY A 339 20.12 19.64 -19.06
C GLY A 339 21.54 19.06 -18.96
N ARG A 340 21.65 17.79 -18.60
CA ARG A 340 22.95 17.17 -18.24
C ARG A 340 23.95 17.05 -19.39
N PRO A 341 23.59 16.61 -20.61
CA PRO A 341 24.54 16.56 -21.72
C PRO A 341 25.08 17.95 -22.09
N ILE A 342 24.23 18.99 -21.99
CA ILE A 342 24.65 20.39 -22.22
C ILE A 342 25.68 20.85 -21.17
N ALA A 343 25.40 20.54 -19.90
CA ALA A 343 26.33 20.85 -18.81
C ALA A 343 27.65 20.09 -18.95
N LEU A 344 27.59 18.80 -19.32
CA LEU A 344 28.76 17.98 -19.55
C LEU A 344 29.66 18.54 -20.68
N GLN A 345 29.07 18.94 -21.82
CA GLN A 345 29.81 19.55 -22.92
C GLN A 345 30.41 20.89 -22.55
N ARG A 346 29.73 21.69 -21.70
CA ARG A 346 30.29 22.95 -21.18
C ARG A 346 31.47 22.73 -20.24
N THR A 347 31.42 21.70 -19.42
CA THR A 347 32.45 21.39 -18.43
C THR A 347 33.67 20.76 -19.09
N TYR A 348 33.45 19.88 -20.07
CA TYR A 348 34.47 19.16 -20.82
C TYR A 348 34.24 19.29 -22.33
N PRO A 349 34.63 20.44 -22.91
CA PRO A 349 34.30 20.80 -24.29
C PRO A 349 34.88 19.85 -25.35
N SER A 350 36.10 19.37 -25.16
CA SER A 350 36.79 18.55 -26.14
C SER A 350 36.61 17.05 -25.90
N PHE A 351 36.58 16.29 -26.98
CA PHE A 351 36.57 14.83 -26.94
C PHE A 351 37.79 14.25 -26.21
N GLU A 352 38.96 14.91 -26.39
CA GLU A 352 40.24 14.50 -25.76
C GLU A 352 40.16 14.64 -24.23
N GLU A 353 39.62 15.75 -23.72
CA GLU A 353 39.44 15.95 -22.26
C GLU A 353 38.55 14.88 -21.67
N ARG A 354 37.41 14.57 -22.30
CA ARG A 354 36.49 13.53 -21.85
C ARG A 354 37.14 12.15 -21.83
N THR A 355 37.95 11.84 -22.88
CA THR A 355 38.66 10.57 -22.95
C THR A 355 39.78 10.49 -21.91
N ALA A 356 40.48 11.60 -21.64
CA ALA A 356 41.52 11.68 -20.61
C ALA A 356 40.93 11.39 -19.21
N ILE A 357 39.77 11.99 -18.89
CA ILE A 357 39.06 11.75 -17.62
C ILE A 357 38.64 10.28 -17.49
N LEU A 358 38.09 9.70 -18.57
CA LEU A 358 37.72 8.28 -18.57
C LEU A 358 38.93 7.37 -18.34
N SER A 359 40.10 7.73 -18.91
CA SER A 359 41.31 6.98 -18.69
C SER A 359 41.82 7.01 -17.24
N GLN A 360 41.70 8.16 -16.60
CA GLN A 360 42.01 8.32 -15.19
C GLN A 360 41.05 7.53 -14.28
N MET A 361 39.79 7.46 -14.64
CA MET A 361 38.75 6.71 -13.89
C MET A 361 38.91 5.18 -14.04
N ARG A 362 39.66 4.65 -14.99
CA ARG A 362 39.87 3.19 -15.17
C ARG A 362 40.46 2.50 -13.96
N GLY A 363 41.30 3.19 -13.23
CA GLY A 363 41.98 2.67 -12.04
C GLY A 363 41.16 2.73 -10.75
N VAL A 364 39.95 3.33 -10.76
CA VAL A 364 39.13 3.59 -9.57
C VAL A 364 38.04 2.53 -9.45
N PRO A 365 38.15 1.53 -8.56
CA PRO A 365 37.17 0.44 -8.46
C PRO A 365 35.76 0.90 -8.11
N GLY A 366 35.63 1.94 -7.30
CA GLY A 366 34.35 2.48 -6.91
C GLY A 366 33.52 3.09 -8.05
N VAL A 367 34.19 3.56 -9.10
CA VAL A 367 33.53 4.07 -10.30
C VAL A 367 32.77 2.95 -11.01
N ARG A 368 33.38 1.78 -11.15
CA ARG A 368 32.69 0.60 -11.72
C ARG A 368 31.48 0.17 -10.90
N LEU A 369 31.59 0.19 -9.60
CA LEU A 369 30.52 -0.23 -8.71
C LEU A 369 29.31 0.70 -8.79
N LEU A 370 29.53 2.02 -8.90
CA LEU A 370 28.45 3.02 -8.94
C LEU A 370 27.84 3.13 -10.35
N PHE A 371 28.69 3.26 -11.36
CA PHE A 371 28.27 3.62 -12.72
C PHE A 371 28.26 2.45 -13.70
N GLY A 372 28.90 1.32 -13.36
CA GLY A 372 29.11 0.18 -14.25
C GLY A 372 30.40 0.30 -15.09
N PRO A 373 30.52 -0.54 -16.14
CA PRO A 373 31.69 -0.51 -17.01
C PRO A 373 31.84 0.85 -17.69
N LEU A 374 33.07 1.32 -17.79
CA LEU A 374 33.40 2.59 -18.41
C LEU A 374 32.99 2.61 -19.89
N PRO A 375 32.55 3.76 -20.41
CA PRO A 375 32.24 3.92 -21.82
C PRO A 375 33.46 3.65 -22.70
N ALA A 376 33.21 3.20 -23.93
CA ALA A 376 34.26 2.90 -24.89
C ALA A 376 34.81 4.16 -25.56
N SER A 377 33.94 5.18 -25.71
CA SER A 377 34.28 6.48 -26.32
C SER A 377 34.05 7.64 -25.38
N GLY A 378 34.66 8.78 -25.67
CA GLY A 378 34.41 10.06 -24.98
C GLY A 378 33.26 10.88 -25.57
N SER A 379 32.34 10.29 -26.35
CA SER A 379 31.17 11.02 -26.87
C SER A 379 30.25 11.48 -25.72
N VAL A 380 29.62 12.64 -25.87
CA VAL A 380 28.73 13.19 -24.83
C VAL A 380 27.57 12.23 -24.56
N GLY A 381 26.98 11.59 -25.58
CA GLY A 381 25.88 10.68 -25.43
C GLY A 381 26.24 9.42 -24.63
N GLU A 382 27.42 8.80 -24.94
CA GLU A 382 27.88 7.61 -24.22
C GLU A 382 28.25 7.95 -22.76
N PHE A 383 28.94 9.09 -22.55
CA PHE A 383 29.36 9.56 -21.25
C PHE A 383 28.12 9.89 -20.34
N ALA A 384 27.16 10.67 -20.85
CA ALA A 384 25.94 11.00 -20.13
C ALA A 384 25.09 9.74 -19.85
N SER A 385 24.97 8.83 -20.83
CA SER A 385 24.31 7.55 -20.60
C SER A 385 24.98 6.73 -19.49
N TRP A 386 26.31 6.76 -19.39
CA TRP A 386 27.06 6.03 -18.39
C TRP A 386 26.97 6.70 -17.01
N GLU A 387 27.27 7.98 -16.90
CA GLU A 387 27.30 8.70 -15.62
C GLU A 387 25.89 8.85 -15.03
N ASP A 388 24.96 9.43 -15.81
CA ASP A 388 23.64 9.82 -15.35
C ASP A 388 22.58 8.75 -15.57
N GLY A 389 22.72 7.96 -16.65
CA GLY A 389 21.75 6.96 -17.03
C GLY A 389 21.54 5.88 -15.98
N GLY A 390 22.59 5.52 -15.23
CA GLY A 390 22.49 4.60 -14.09
C GLY A 390 21.49 5.07 -13.05
N TYR A 391 21.62 6.31 -12.58
CA TYR A 391 20.71 6.90 -11.58
C TYR A 391 19.30 7.07 -12.10
N LEU A 392 19.13 7.56 -13.33
CA LEU A 392 17.80 7.73 -13.94
C LEU A 392 17.04 6.40 -13.99
N LEU A 393 17.72 5.32 -14.38
CA LEU A 393 17.12 4.00 -14.44
C LEU A 393 16.73 3.45 -13.05
N TRP A 394 17.47 3.80 -11.98
CA TRP A 394 17.05 3.53 -10.62
C TRP A 394 15.72 4.21 -10.28
N PHE A 395 15.59 5.49 -10.62
CA PHE A 395 14.35 6.24 -10.37
C PHE A 395 13.18 5.68 -11.19
N VAL A 396 13.42 5.23 -12.43
CA VAL A 396 12.42 4.53 -13.25
C VAL A 396 11.95 3.23 -12.57
N ALA A 397 12.87 2.44 -12.02
CA ALA A 397 12.52 1.21 -11.29
C ALA A 397 11.69 1.51 -10.03
N ILE A 398 12.10 2.49 -9.23
CA ILE A 398 11.37 2.92 -8.04
C ILE A 398 9.97 3.44 -8.40
N MET A 399 9.87 4.28 -9.42
CA MET A 399 8.60 4.79 -9.95
C MET A 399 7.67 3.63 -10.37
N ALA A 400 8.19 2.65 -11.13
CA ALA A 400 7.43 1.48 -11.57
C ALA A 400 6.89 0.69 -10.37
N ILE A 401 7.71 0.42 -9.35
CA ILE A 401 7.32 -0.28 -8.13
C ILE A 401 6.23 0.50 -7.38
N MET A 402 6.44 1.80 -7.15
CA MET A 402 5.54 2.63 -6.34
C MET A 402 4.16 2.79 -6.99
N LEU A 403 4.12 3.08 -8.28
CA LEU A 403 2.87 3.30 -9.01
C LEU A 403 2.11 1.98 -9.22
N THR A 404 2.80 0.91 -9.60
CA THR A 404 2.13 -0.37 -9.88
C THR A 404 1.58 -1.01 -8.60
N THR A 405 2.32 -0.99 -7.49
CA THR A 405 1.80 -1.52 -6.21
C THR A 405 0.62 -0.69 -5.67
N ALA A 406 0.59 0.62 -5.94
CA ALA A 406 -0.54 1.46 -5.57
C ALA A 406 -1.80 1.10 -6.38
N LEU A 407 -1.67 0.93 -7.69
CA LEU A 407 -2.76 0.57 -8.59
C LEU A 407 -3.27 -0.86 -8.37
N ALA A 408 -2.36 -1.83 -8.25
CA ALA A 408 -2.71 -3.25 -8.26
C ALA A 408 -3.08 -3.79 -6.88
N ARG A 409 -2.56 -3.20 -5.77
CA ARG A 409 -2.79 -3.75 -4.43
C ARG A 409 -3.40 -2.77 -3.45
N ARG A 410 -2.93 -1.52 -3.42
CA ARG A 410 -3.48 -0.54 -2.48
C ARG A 410 -4.93 -0.21 -2.79
N ASP A 411 -5.32 -0.07 -4.07
CA ASP A 411 -6.70 0.18 -4.47
C ASP A 411 -7.62 -0.99 -4.10
N GLU A 412 -7.12 -2.22 -4.14
CA GLU A 412 -7.85 -3.40 -3.67
C GLU A 412 -7.98 -3.41 -2.14
N GLN A 413 -6.89 -3.13 -1.43
CA GLN A 413 -6.86 -3.07 0.04
C GLN A 413 -7.76 -1.96 0.60
N ASP A 414 -7.84 -0.83 -0.10
CA ASP A 414 -8.69 0.31 0.24
C ASP A 414 -10.18 0.08 -0.14
N GLY A 415 -10.56 -1.09 -0.71
CA GLY A 415 -11.94 -1.46 -1.06
C GLY A 415 -12.45 -0.89 -2.40
N HIS A 416 -11.66 -0.09 -3.14
CA HIS A 416 -12.09 0.52 -4.40
C HIS A 416 -12.43 -0.52 -5.48
N VAL A 417 -11.70 -1.65 -5.49
CA VAL A 417 -11.94 -2.74 -6.45
C VAL A 417 -13.29 -3.41 -6.19
N GLU A 418 -13.68 -3.58 -4.91
CA GLU A 418 -14.98 -4.15 -4.53
C GLU A 418 -16.14 -3.31 -5.06
N VAL A 419 -16.06 -1.98 -4.90
CA VAL A 419 -17.07 -1.03 -5.41
C VAL A 419 -17.17 -1.10 -6.95
N VAL A 420 -16.05 -1.18 -7.64
CA VAL A 420 -15.99 -1.26 -9.11
C VAL A 420 -16.61 -2.57 -9.62
N LEU A 421 -16.29 -3.70 -8.97
CA LEU A 421 -16.84 -5.00 -9.32
C LEU A 421 -18.34 -5.07 -9.01
N GLY A 422 -18.78 -4.54 -7.86
CA GLY A 422 -20.20 -4.45 -7.50
C GLY A 422 -21.01 -3.55 -8.42
N ALA A 423 -20.37 -2.62 -9.13
CA ALA A 423 -20.99 -1.78 -10.17
C ALA A 423 -21.00 -2.44 -11.57
N GLY A 424 -20.70 -3.75 -11.69
CA GLY A 424 -20.82 -4.50 -12.94
C GLY A 424 -19.56 -4.55 -13.80
N ALA A 425 -18.39 -4.12 -13.30
CA ALA A 425 -17.14 -4.33 -14.01
C ALA A 425 -16.78 -5.82 -14.05
N GLY A 426 -16.16 -6.25 -15.14
CA GLY A 426 -15.65 -7.61 -15.28
C GLY A 426 -14.49 -7.90 -14.33
N ARG A 427 -14.35 -9.14 -13.88
CA ARG A 427 -13.34 -9.56 -12.89
C ARG A 427 -11.91 -9.16 -13.26
N TRP A 428 -11.58 -9.19 -14.56
CA TRP A 428 -10.25 -8.86 -15.07
C TRP A 428 -10.04 -7.37 -15.34
N ALA A 429 -11.10 -6.57 -15.37
CA ALA A 429 -11.01 -5.16 -15.73
C ALA A 429 -10.12 -4.34 -14.79
N PRO A 430 -10.17 -4.48 -13.45
CA PRO A 430 -9.26 -3.78 -12.54
C PRO A 430 -7.80 -4.17 -12.74
N PHE A 431 -7.50 -5.48 -12.84
CA PHE A 431 -6.13 -5.96 -13.06
C PHE A 431 -5.57 -5.51 -14.42
N ALA A 432 -6.34 -5.67 -15.48
CA ALA A 432 -5.93 -5.27 -16.83
C ALA A 432 -5.74 -3.75 -16.95
N SER A 433 -6.60 -2.95 -16.29
CA SER A 433 -6.46 -1.49 -16.27
C SER A 433 -5.20 -1.05 -15.51
N ALA A 434 -4.90 -1.67 -14.37
CA ALA A 434 -3.69 -1.40 -13.60
C ALA A 434 -2.43 -1.76 -14.40
N THR A 435 -2.44 -2.91 -15.07
CA THR A 435 -1.35 -3.35 -15.94
C THR A 435 -1.15 -2.41 -17.12
N ALA A 436 -2.21 -2.12 -17.88
CA ALA A 436 -2.14 -1.25 -19.05
C ALA A 436 -1.69 0.17 -18.69
N TRP A 437 -2.19 0.71 -17.59
CA TRP A 437 -1.79 2.03 -17.12
C TRP A 437 -0.33 2.07 -16.69
N ALA A 438 0.14 1.08 -15.91
CA ALA A 438 1.52 1.01 -15.46
C ALA A 438 2.48 0.86 -16.65
N MET A 439 2.19 -0.04 -17.60
CA MET A 439 3.00 -0.22 -18.80
C MET A 439 3.02 1.04 -19.67
N GLY A 440 1.86 1.70 -19.84
CA GLY A 440 1.75 2.97 -20.58
C GLY A 440 2.54 4.11 -19.92
N ALA A 441 2.49 4.21 -18.58
CA ALA A 441 3.27 5.20 -17.85
C ALA A 441 4.79 4.99 -18.03
N MET A 442 5.29 3.75 -17.97
CA MET A 442 6.70 3.45 -18.20
C MET A 442 7.09 3.70 -19.67
N ALA A 443 6.22 3.37 -20.62
CA ALA A 443 6.44 3.67 -22.04
C ALA A 443 6.56 5.18 -22.28
N LEU A 444 5.66 5.97 -21.69
CA LEU A 444 5.72 7.44 -21.76
C LEU A 444 6.99 8.00 -21.09
N THR A 445 7.42 7.42 -19.97
CA THR A 445 8.65 7.82 -19.28
C THR A 445 9.87 7.64 -20.20
N GLY A 446 10.04 6.44 -20.75
CA GLY A 446 11.20 6.15 -21.60
C GLY A 446 11.14 6.88 -22.95
N ALA A 447 9.95 7.08 -23.54
CA ALA A 447 9.77 7.90 -24.73
C ALA A 447 10.16 9.36 -24.48
N GLY A 448 9.79 9.93 -23.32
CA GLY A 448 10.20 11.27 -22.94
C GLY A 448 11.70 11.40 -22.67
N LEU A 449 12.35 10.37 -22.09
CA LEU A 449 13.80 10.33 -21.94
C LEU A 449 14.51 10.30 -23.31
N ALA A 450 14.02 9.50 -24.27
CA ALA A 450 14.52 9.50 -25.64
C ALA A 450 14.35 10.86 -26.31
N ALA A 451 13.14 11.46 -26.16
CA ALA A 451 12.86 12.79 -26.71
C ALA A 451 13.74 13.90 -26.11
N SER A 452 14.07 13.82 -24.82
CA SER A 452 15.01 14.74 -24.17
C SER A 452 16.40 14.66 -24.80
N LEU A 453 16.91 13.46 -25.06
CA LEU A 453 18.21 13.27 -25.71
C LEU A 453 18.20 13.72 -27.19
N VAL A 454 17.11 13.44 -27.92
CA VAL A 454 16.96 13.93 -29.30
C VAL A 454 16.87 15.45 -29.34
N GLY A 455 16.15 16.06 -28.39
CA GLY A 455 16.07 17.54 -28.30
C GLY A 455 17.41 18.20 -27.99
N VAL A 456 18.25 17.55 -27.21
CA VAL A 456 19.60 18.01 -26.87
C VAL A 456 20.56 17.89 -28.05
N ASP A 457 20.36 16.95 -28.95
CA ASP A 457 21.24 16.72 -30.12
C ASP A 457 21.37 17.97 -30.99
N ALA A 458 20.32 18.77 -31.10
CA ALA A 458 20.34 20.03 -31.83
C ALA A 458 21.36 21.05 -31.28
N VAL A 459 21.74 20.93 -30.00
CA VAL A 459 22.69 21.83 -29.31
C VAL A 459 24.06 21.19 -29.19
N VAL A 460 24.11 19.89 -28.88
CA VAL A 460 25.31 19.14 -28.51
C VAL A 460 25.93 18.43 -29.74
N GLY A 461 25.09 17.95 -30.67
CA GLY A 461 25.54 17.25 -31.89
C GLY A 461 26.19 15.86 -31.71
N GLU A 462 26.17 15.35 -30.47
CA GLU A 462 26.80 14.08 -30.10
C GLU A 462 25.83 13.06 -29.43
N THR A 463 24.53 13.27 -29.62
CA THR A 463 23.49 12.36 -29.08
C THR A 463 22.58 11.82 -30.19
N PRO A 464 23.10 10.98 -31.11
CA PRO A 464 22.37 10.55 -32.29
C PRO A 464 21.05 9.82 -31.93
N LEU A 465 20.06 9.99 -32.83
CA LEU A 465 18.69 9.46 -32.68
C LEU A 465 18.66 7.97 -32.26
N ARG A 466 19.50 7.15 -32.89
CA ARG A 466 19.53 5.71 -32.64
C ARG A 466 19.94 5.39 -31.19
N GLY A 467 21.00 6.03 -30.69
CA GLY A 467 21.46 5.89 -29.31
C GLY A 467 20.39 6.37 -28.31
N ALA A 468 19.74 7.51 -28.60
CA ALA A 468 18.65 8.05 -27.80
C ALA A 468 17.44 7.08 -27.73
N LEU A 469 17.07 6.48 -28.87
CA LEU A 469 15.98 5.48 -28.92
C LEU A 469 16.35 4.19 -28.17
N VAL A 470 17.59 3.73 -28.24
CA VAL A 470 18.08 2.56 -27.50
C VAL A 470 18.02 2.85 -25.98
N PHE A 471 18.46 4.03 -25.54
CA PHE A 471 18.38 4.44 -24.12
C PHE A 471 16.94 4.48 -23.62
N GLY A 472 16.04 5.15 -24.36
CA GLY A 472 14.62 5.19 -24.04
C GLY A 472 13.98 3.80 -24.02
N GLY A 473 14.35 2.93 -24.98
CA GLY A 473 13.91 1.53 -25.05
C GLY A 473 14.34 0.71 -23.84
N VAL A 474 15.56 0.89 -23.36
CA VAL A 474 16.06 0.29 -22.11
C VAL A 474 15.23 0.77 -20.92
N ALA A 475 14.97 2.08 -20.83
CA ALA A 475 14.16 2.65 -19.74
C ALA A 475 12.73 2.09 -19.74
N ILE A 476 12.11 1.93 -20.93
CA ILE A 476 10.80 1.28 -21.08
C ILE A 476 10.86 -0.17 -20.60
N ALA A 477 11.77 -0.96 -21.11
CA ALA A 477 11.86 -2.39 -20.83
C ALA A 477 12.16 -2.66 -19.35
N GLN A 478 13.06 -1.89 -18.75
CA GLN A 478 13.37 -1.97 -17.34
C GLN A 478 12.17 -1.54 -16.47
N GLY A 479 11.50 -0.44 -16.82
CA GLY A 479 10.28 0.00 -16.18
C GLY A 479 9.17 -1.07 -16.24
N TRP A 480 9.00 -1.72 -17.40
CA TRP A 480 8.08 -2.83 -17.56
C TRP A 480 8.45 -4.06 -16.72
N ALA A 481 9.73 -4.40 -16.63
CA ALA A 481 10.19 -5.51 -15.79
C ALA A 481 9.88 -5.27 -14.30
N PHE A 482 10.19 -4.09 -13.76
CA PHE A 482 9.88 -3.76 -12.38
C PHE A 482 8.38 -3.56 -12.11
N ALA A 483 7.61 -3.08 -13.09
CA ALA A 483 6.15 -3.08 -13.02
C ALA A 483 5.61 -4.53 -13.01
N GLY A 484 6.17 -5.43 -13.81
CA GLY A 484 5.86 -6.86 -13.79
C GLY A 484 6.17 -7.51 -12.45
N VAL A 485 7.34 -7.24 -11.88
CA VAL A 485 7.70 -7.68 -10.51
C VAL A 485 6.68 -7.16 -9.48
N ALA A 486 6.25 -5.90 -9.60
CA ALA A 486 5.28 -5.30 -8.71
C ALA A 486 3.87 -5.90 -8.87
N LEU A 487 3.47 -6.24 -10.09
CA LEU A 487 2.24 -6.99 -10.35
C LEU A 487 2.28 -8.38 -9.72
N VAL A 488 3.38 -9.14 -9.88
CA VAL A 488 3.58 -10.46 -9.26
C VAL A 488 3.54 -10.34 -7.74
N ALA A 489 4.33 -9.43 -7.15
CA ALA A 489 4.37 -9.20 -5.71
C ALA A 489 2.98 -8.86 -5.14
N SER A 490 2.19 -8.08 -5.89
CA SER A 490 0.81 -7.71 -5.52
C SER A 490 -0.15 -8.91 -5.48
N GLN A 491 0.15 -10.02 -6.19
CA GLN A 491 -0.63 -11.25 -6.09
C GLN A 491 -0.15 -12.15 -4.95
N LEU A 492 1.12 -12.07 -4.57
CA LEU A 492 1.73 -12.94 -3.57
C LEU A 492 1.34 -12.58 -2.13
N VAL A 493 1.20 -11.29 -1.82
CA VAL A 493 0.97 -10.81 -0.44
C VAL A 493 -0.28 -9.93 -0.33
N ARG A 494 -0.88 -9.86 0.89
CA ARG A 494 -2.12 -9.10 1.14
C ARG A 494 -1.91 -7.59 1.25
N ASP A 495 -0.79 -7.17 1.84
CA ASP A 495 -0.55 -5.76 2.13
C ASP A 495 0.25 -5.07 1.03
N ALA A 496 -0.17 -3.88 0.60
CA ALA A 496 0.57 -3.06 -0.36
C ALA A 496 1.97 -2.67 0.13
N SER A 497 2.14 -2.52 1.45
CA SER A 497 3.46 -2.26 2.06
C SER A 497 4.38 -3.47 1.99
N ALA A 498 3.84 -4.69 2.19
CA ALA A 498 4.60 -5.94 2.05
C ALA A 498 4.96 -6.19 0.58
N ALA A 499 4.05 -5.93 -0.36
CA ALA A 499 4.32 -6.03 -1.80
C ALA A 499 5.47 -5.09 -2.22
N ARG A 500 5.45 -3.84 -1.77
CA ARG A 500 6.55 -2.89 -2.00
C ARG A 500 7.86 -3.37 -1.38
N GLY A 501 7.83 -3.87 -0.15
CA GLY A 501 9.02 -4.42 0.50
C GLY A 501 9.65 -5.56 -0.31
N LEU A 502 8.85 -6.49 -0.83
CA LEU A 502 9.30 -7.57 -1.71
C LEU A 502 9.92 -7.03 -3.00
N CYS A 503 9.30 -6.02 -3.63
CA CYS A 503 9.83 -5.39 -4.83
C CYS A 503 11.17 -4.70 -4.58
N PHE A 504 11.32 -3.97 -3.47
CA PHE A 504 12.60 -3.36 -3.11
C PHE A 504 13.68 -4.40 -2.76
N THR A 505 13.30 -5.55 -2.22
CA THR A 505 14.23 -6.67 -2.05
C THR A 505 14.72 -7.19 -3.41
N VAL A 506 13.81 -7.37 -4.37
CA VAL A 506 14.19 -7.76 -5.75
C VAL A 506 15.08 -6.71 -6.41
N LEU A 507 14.79 -5.42 -6.23
CA LEU A 507 15.62 -4.31 -6.71
C LEU A 507 17.04 -4.37 -6.11
N GLY A 508 17.14 -4.62 -4.79
CA GLY A 508 18.43 -4.77 -4.10
C GLY A 508 19.22 -5.99 -4.59
N VAL A 509 18.54 -7.13 -4.83
CA VAL A 509 19.16 -8.33 -5.41
C VAL A 509 19.64 -8.06 -6.83
N ALA A 510 18.82 -7.39 -7.65
CA ALA A 510 19.23 -7.00 -9.00
C ALA A 510 20.48 -6.11 -8.99
N PHE A 511 20.60 -5.19 -8.04
CA PHE A 511 21.81 -4.40 -7.84
C PHE A 511 23.01 -5.26 -7.45
N ALA A 512 22.86 -6.15 -6.50
CA ALA A 512 23.94 -7.04 -6.08
C ALA A 512 24.42 -7.94 -7.24
N VAL A 513 23.51 -8.46 -8.05
CA VAL A 513 23.84 -9.25 -9.26
C VAL A 513 24.59 -8.40 -10.29
N ARG A 514 24.16 -7.13 -10.49
CA ARG A 514 24.89 -6.19 -11.37
C ARG A 514 26.31 -5.97 -10.87
N VAL A 515 26.49 -5.65 -9.59
CA VAL A 515 27.81 -5.43 -8.99
C VAL A 515 28.70 -6.67 -9.16
N LEU A 516 28.15 -7.85 -8.87
CA LEU A 516 28.88 -9.11 -9.05
C LEU A 516 29.29 -9.33 -10.51
N ALA A 517 28.41 -9.02 -11.45
CA ALA A 517 28.70 -9.10 -12.88
C ALA A 517 29.85 -8.17 -13.31
N ASP A 518 29.89 -6.96 -12.74
CA ASP A 518 30.91 -5.96 -13.06
C ASP A 518 32.28 -6.30 -12.42
N GLU A 519 32.29 -6.85 -11.21
CA GLU A 519 33.53 -7.26 -10.51
C GLU A 519 34.12 -8.54 -11.07
N THR A 520 33.29 -9.55 -11.40
CA THR A 520 33.75 -10.83 -11.92
C THR A 520 34.00 -10.82 -13.42
N GLY A 521 33.54 -9.77 -14.14
CA GLY A 521 33.59 -9.73 -15.62
C GLY A 521 32.62 -10.70 -16.30
N ALA A 522 31.73 -11.37 -15.54
CA ALA A 522 30.81 -12.37 -16.06
C ALA A 522 29.64 -11.73 -16.85
N ALA A 523 29.82 -11.56 -18.14
CA ALA A 523 28.86 -10.85 -19.03
C ALA A 523 27.43 -11.43 -18.98
N TRP A 524 27.28 -12.74 -18.75
CA TRP A 524 25.96 -13.39 -18.67
C TRP A 524 25.13 -12.96 -17.48
N LEU A 525 25.76 -12.61 -16.34
CA LEU A 525 25.08 -12.09 -15.15
C LEU A 525 24.40 -10.76 -15.41
N ARG A 526 24.90 -9.93 -16.33
CA ARG A 526 24.27 -8.65 -16.71
C ARG A 526 22.88 -8.82 -17.29
N TRP A 527 22.61 -9.95 -17.95
CA TRP A 527 21.26 -10.26 -18.48
C TRP A 527 20.25 -10.54 -17.39
N LEU A 528 20.69 -11.09 -16.24
CA LEU A 528 19.81 -11.40 -15.11
C LEU A 528 19.39 -10.17 -14.32
N SER A 529 20.14 -9.07 -14.43
CA SER A 529 19.83 -7.84 -13.70
C SER A 529 19.24 -6.78 -14.62
N PRO A 530 17.96 -6.39 -14.47
CA PRO A 530 17.42 -5.28 -15.24
C PRO A 530 18.20 -3.97 -15.08
N LEU A 531 18.92 -3.77 -13.98
CA LEU A 531 19.76 -2.59 -13.75
C LEU A 531 21.04 -2.58 -14.60
N ALA A 532 21.45 -3.73 -15.15
CA ALA A 532 22.58 -3.84 -16.05
C ALA A 532 22.18 -3.85 -17.55
N TRP A 533 20.88 -3.81 -17.87
CA TRP A 533 20.40 -3.89 -19.25
C TRP A 533 20.86 -2.74 -20.15
N ARG A 534 21.12 -1.57 -19.55
CA ARG A 534 21.77 -0.45 -20.25
C ARG A 534 23.15 -0.84 -20.80
N ASP A 535 23.96 -1.51 -19.98
CA ASP A 535 25.33 -1.91 -20.35
C ASP A 535 25.31 -3.06 -21.36
N VAL A 536 24.26 -3.90 -21.36
CA VAL A 536 24.04 -4.94 -22.40
C VAL A 536 23.61 -4.31 -23.72
N ALA A 537 22.65 -3.37 -23.71
CA ALA A 537 22.18 -2.72 -24.94
C ALA A 537 23.19 -1.74 -25.53
N GLY A 538 24.00 -1.06 -24.71
CA GLY A 538 25.07 -0.14 -25.09
C GLY A 538 24.56 1.07 -25.87
N PRO A 539 23.67 1.92 -25.34
CA PRO A 539 23.20 3.11 -26.03
C PRO A 539 24.41 4.03 -26.38
N PHE A 540 24.38 4.61 -27.57
CA PHE A 540 25.45 5.42 -28.15
C PHE A 540 26.79 4.70 -28.43
N GLY A 541 26.87 3.41 -28.12
CA GLY A 541 28.06 2.57 -28.39
C GLY A 541 27.70 1.35 -29.24
N ALA A 542 27.53 0.19 -28.60
CA ALA A 542 27.23 -1.07 -29.30
C ALA A 542 25.81 -1.13 -29.92
N GLU A 543 24.86 -0.35 -29.41
CA GLU A 543 23.48 -0.16 -29.89
C GLU A 543 22.74 -1.45 -30.26
N ARG A 544 22.76 -2.45 -29.38
CA ARG A 544 22.16 -3.77 -29.57
C ARG A 544 20.64 -3.73 -29.44
N VAL A 545 19.98 -3.22 -30.49
CA VAL A 545 18.49 -3.07 -30.50
C VAL A 545 17.77 -4.41 -30.24
N TRP A 546 18.31 -5.54 -30.72
CA TRP A 546 17.73 -6.86 -30.50
C TRP A 546 17.60 -7.23 -29.00
N ALA A 547 18.48 -6.70 -28.14
CA ALA A 547 18.44 -6.94 -26.71
C ALA A 547 17.12 -6.40 -26.09
N LEU A 548 16.59 -5.30 -26.64
CA LEU A 548 15.30 -4.73 -26.17
C LEU A 548 14.16 -5.73 -26.33
N ALA A 549 14.17 -6.56 -27.38
CA ALA A 549 13.16 -7.61 -27.57
C ALA A 549 13.24 -8.68 -26.47
N VAL A 550 14.45 -9.08 -26.07
CA VAL A 550 14.64 -10.03 -24.96
C VAL A 550 14.16 -9.43 -23.64
N PHE A 551 14.48 -8.16 -23.37
CA PHE A 551 14.03 -7.46 -22.15
C PHE A 551 12.49 -7.33 -22.11
N ALA A 552 11.87 -7.01 -23.25
CA ALA A 552 10.42 -6.96 -23.37
C ALA A 552 9.79 -8.34 -23.13
N LEU A 553 10.41 -9.42 -23.61
CA LEU A 553 9.95 -10.79 -23.37
C LEU A 553 9.95 -11.14 -21.87
N VAL A 554 10.99 -10.73 -21.14
CA VAL A 554 11.05 -10.90 -19.67
C VAL A 554 9.88 -10.16 -19.00
N ALA A 555 9.62 -8.92 -19.40
CA ALA A 555 8.51 -8.14 -18.88
C ALA A 555 7.14 -8.81 -19.17
N VAL A 556 6.94 -9.29 -20.39
CA VAL A 556 5.73 -10.03 -20.80
C VAL A 556 5.58 -11.31 -19.97
N ALA A 557 6.65 -12.06 -19.75
CA ALA A 557 6.63 -13.27 -18.92
C ALA A 557 6.22 -12.95 -17.46
N LEU A 558 6.71 -11.85 -16.88
CA LEU A 558 6.32 -11.40 -15.54
C LEU A 558 4.85 -11.01 -15.48
N VAL A 559 4.33 -10.29 -16.50
CA VAL A 559 2.90 -9.94 -16.58
C VAL A 559 2.04 -11.21 -16.73
N ALA A 560 2.46 -12.16 -17.57
CA ALA A 560 1.76 -13.45 -17.73
C ALA A 560 1.74 -14.24 -16.42
N LEU A 561 2.86 -14.27 -15.69
CA LEU A 561 2.93 -14.87 -14.35
C LEU A 561 1.97 -14.17 -13.39
N ALA A 562 1.95 -12.84 -13.36
CA ALA A 562 1.03 -12.07 -12.51
C ALA A 562 -0.43 -12.36 -12.87
N ALA A 563 -0.77 -12.46 -14.15
CA ALA A 563 -2.10 -12.84 -14.63
C ALA A 563 -2.49 -14.27 -14.20
N LEU A 564 -1.56 -15.22 -14.30
CA LEU A 564 -1.76 -16.59 -13.82
C LEU A 564 -2.03 -16.61 -12.31
N LEU A 565 -1.25 -15.90 -11.52
CA LEU A 565 -1.45 -15.79 -10.07
C LEU A 565 -2.78 -15.09 -9.74
N HIS A 566 -3.15 -14.03 -10.48
CA HIS A 566 -4.44 -13.35 -10.35
C HIS A 566 -5.63 -14.28 -10.60
N SER A 567 -5.53 -15.18 -11.56
CA SER A 567 -6.60 -16.14 -11.86
C SER A 567 -6.85 -17.15 -10.72
N ARG A 568 -5.82 -17.41 -9.91
CA ARG A 568 -5.84 -18.39 -8.83
C ARG A 568 -6.20 -17.81 -7.46
N ARG A 569 -6.19 -16.47 -7.30
CA ARG A 569 -6.53 -15.84 -6.03
C ARG A 569 -7.92 -15.21 -6.04
N GLU A 570 -8.46 -15.00 -4.88
CA GLU A 570 -9.70 -14.27 -4.63
C GLU A 570 -9.43 -12.79 -4.29
N LEU A 571 -10.48 -11.99 -4.39
CA LEU A 571 -10.43 -10.59 -3.97
C LEU A 571 -9.98 -10.51 -2.50
N LEU A 572 -9.09 -9.56 -2.18
CA LEU A 572 -8.43 -9.37 -0.88
C LEU A 572 -7.57 -10.59 -0.43
N GLY A 573 -7.52 -11.67 -1.20
CA GLY A 573 -6.67 -12.82 -0.94
C GLY A 573 -5.20 -12.58 -1.31
N ALA A 574 -4.34 -13.56 -1.00
CA ALA A 574 -2.95 -13.66 -1.43
C ALA A 574 -2.63 -15.11 -1.76
N VAL A 575 -1.69 -15.34 -2.69
CA VAL A 575 -1.26 -16.71 -3.04
C VAL A 575 -0.43 -17.33 -1.91
N LEU A 576 0.41 -16.52 -1.26
CA LEU A 576 1.15 -16.96 -0.08
C LEU A 576 0.22 -16.91 1.14
N ALA A 577 0.06 -18.07 1.80
CA ALA A 577 -0.68 -18.12 3.04
C ALA A 577 -0.08 -17.17 4.08
N ASP A 578 -0.93 -16.42 4.78
CA ASP A 578 -0.47 -15.67 5.93
C ASP A 578 0.15 -16.65 6.93
N ARG A 579 1.41 -16.40 7.29
CA ARG A 579 1.99 -17.11 8.43
C ARG A 579 1.07 -16.84 9.61
N SER A 580 0.52 -17.91 10.20
CA SER A 580 -0.28 -17.81 11.40
C SER A 580 0.47 -16.94 12.40
N VAL A 581 -0.10 -15.76 12.71
CA VAL A 581 0.50 -14.87 13.70
C VAL A 581 0.61 -15.68 14.97
N SER A 582 1.84 -15.87 15.45
CA SER A 582 2.08 -16.54 16.73
C SER A 582 1.16 -15.89 17.77
N ALA A 583 0.35 -16.67 18.44
CA ALA A 583 -0.54 -16.25 19.53
C ALA A 583 0.23 -15.69 20.76
N ARG A 584 1.54 -15.44 20.62
CA ARG A 584 2.41 -14.91 21.65
C ARG A 584 1.95 -13.50 22.01
N ARG A 585 1.34 -13.37 23.18
CA ARG A 585 0.94 -12.08 23.75
C ARG A 585 2.17 -11.20 23.97
N TRP A 586 2.17 -10.00 23.41
CA TRP A 586 3.24 -9.02 23.63
C TRP A 586 3.04 -8.35 24.98
N ARG A 587 4.05 -8.38 25.84
CA ARG A 587 4.07 -7.52 27.02
C ARG A 587 4.58 -6.13 26.58
N VAL A 588 3.66 -5.25 26.27
CA VAL A 588 3.95 -3.85 25.90
C VAL A 588 3.74 -2.99 27.13
N ARG A 589 4.77 -2.24 27.53
CA ARG A 589 4.70 -1.29 28.65
C ARG A 589 4.51 0.12 28.10
N GLY A 590 3.28 0.62 28.09
CA GLY A 590 2.93 1.99 27.70
C GLY A 590 3.07 2.31 26.21
N PRO A 591 2.79 3.57 25.79
CA PRO A 591 2.77 4.00 24.41
C PRO A 591 4.15 3.94 23.73
N LEU A 592 5.24 4.24 24.43
CA LEU A 592 6.60 4.16 23.88
C LEU A 592 6.97 2.71 23.52
N GLY A 593 6.66 1.74 24.40
CA GLY A 593 6.89 0.33 24.10
C GLY A 593 6.08 -0.17 22.91
N LEU A 594 4.88 0.37 22.71
CA LEU A 594 4.02 0.07 21.56
C LEU A 594 4.63 0.62 20.25
N THR A 595 4.97 1.91 20.20
CA THR A 595 5.55 2.54 19.00
C THR A 595 6.88 1.90 18.61
N ALA A 596 7.77 1.66 19.56
CA ALA A 596 9.05 1.00 19.34
C ALA A 596 8.86 -0.42 18.78
N ARG A 597 7.91 -1.20 19.32
CA ARG A 597 7.63 -2.55 18.84
C ARG A 597 7.05 -2.58 17.43
N LEU A 598 6.09 -1.70 17.14
CA LEU A 598 5.50 -1.56 15.80
C LEU A 598 6.52 -1.06 14.77
N GLY A 599 7.45 -0.19 15.19
CA GLY A 599 8.53 0.36 14.38
C GLY A 599 9.77 -0.53 14.22
N ALA A 600 9.92 -1.60 14.99
CA ALA A 600 11.16 -2.38 15.09
C ALA A 600 11.62 -2.98 13.75
N ARG A 601 10.71 -3.55 12.95
CA ARG A 601 11.06 -4.10 11.63
C ARG A 601 11.55 -3.04 10.64
N ARG A 602 10.94 -1.85 10.68
CA ARG A 602 11.37 -0.72 9.83
C ARG A 602 12.73 -0.19 10.28
N LEU A 603 12.97 -0.15 11.61
CA LEU A 603 14.28 0.23 12.16
C LEU A 603 15.37 -0.74 11.70
N ALA A 604 15.12 -2.04 11.78
CA ALA A 604 16.06 -3.06 11.34
C ALA A 604 16.37 -2.94 9.82
N ALA A 605 15.37 -2.67 9.00
CA ALA A 605 15.53 -2.47 7.55
C ALA A 605 16.38 -1.21 7.25
N TRP A 606 16.12 -0.08 7.94
CA TRP A 606 16.94 1.13 7.81
C TRP A 606 18.38 0.92 8.32
N ALA A 607 18.54 0.25 9.47
CA ALA A 607 19.85 -0.06 10.00
C ALA A 607 20.67 -0.93 9.03
N PHE A 608 20.06 -1.98 8.47
CA PHE A 608 20.72 -2.82 7.47
C PHE A 608 21.15 -2.03 6.23
N ALA A 609 20.26 -1.19 5.67
CA ALA A 609 20.56 -0.37 4.51
C ALA A 609 21.72 0.61 4.80
N LEU A 610 21.68 1.29 5.95
CA LEU A 610 22.72 2.25 6.36
C LEU A 610 24.07 1.58 6.64
N VAL A 611 24.08 0.42 7.28
CA VAL A 611 25.31 -0.37 7.51
C VAL A 611 25.94 -0.77 6.18
N LEU A 612 25.12 -1.31 5.27
CA LEU A 612 25.61 -1.72 3.96
C LEU A 612 26.19 -0.53 3.18
N THR A 613 25.49 0.61 3.19
CA THR A 613 25.95 1.84 2.54
C THR A 613 27.22 2.37 3.16
N ALA A 614 27.28 2.45 4.51
CA ALA A 614 28.46 2.91 5.26
C ALA A 614 29.67 1.99 5.03
N ALA A 615 29.49 0.68 5.04
CA ALA A 615 30.54 -0.28 4.75
C ALA A 615 31.08 -0.11 3.34
N LEU A 616 30.18 0.00 2.35
CA LEU A 616 30.55 0.18 0.95
C LEU A 616 31.40 1.44 0.76
N PHE A 617 30.93 2.57 1.21
CA PHE A 617 31.66 3.84 1.06
C PHE A 617 32.92 3.88 1.92
N GLY A 618 32.88 3.29 3.12
CA GLY A 618 34.06 3.19 3.97
C GLY A 618 35.22 2.42 3.34
N THR A 619 34.92 1.33 2.60
CA THR A 619 35.93 0.57 1.87
C THR A 619 36.52 1.32 0.67
N MET A 620 35.87 2.38 0.19
CA MET A 620 36.37 3.24 -0.88
C MET A 620 37.19 4.42 -0.39
N SER A 621 37.23 4.71 0.92
CA SER A 621 37.75 5.94 1.50
C SER A 621 39.23 6.18 1.17
N GLY A 622 40.09 5.18 1.28
CA GLY A 622 41.51 5.30 0.98
C GLY A 622 41.78 5.68 -0.49
N ARG A 623 41.25 4.88 -1.41
CA ARG A 623 41.47 5.08 -2.85
C ARG A 623 40.88 6.40 -3.39
N LEU A 624 39.73 6.81 -2.84
CA LEU A 624 39.10 8.07 -3.27
C LEU A 624 39.85 9.28 -2.68
N SER A 625 40.41 9.16 -1.48
CA SER A 625 41.29 10.17 -0.91
C SER A 625 42.58 10.33 -1.73
N ASP A 626 43.17 9.21 -2.20
CA ASP A 626 44.33 9.21 -3.09
C ASP A 626 44.00 9.86 -4.45
N LEU A 627 42.80 9.60 -5.00
CA LEU A 627 42.32 10.23 -6.23
C LEU A 627 42.21 11.75 -6.10
N ILE A 628 41.57 12.21 -4.99
CA ILE A 628 41.43 13.64 -4.69
C ILE A 628 42.83 14.29 -4.55
N ALA A 629 43.75 13.63 -3.85
CA ALA A 629 45.10 14.14 -3.61
C ALA A 629 45.95 14.24 -4.90
N ASN A 630 45.79 13.28 -5.80
CA ASN A 630 46.68 13.14 -6.97
C ASN A 630 46.11 13.67 -8.28
N THR A 631 44.85 14.11 -8.30
CA THR A 631 44.17 14.58 -9.53
C THR A 631 43.70 16.03 -9.37
N PRO A 632 44.35 17.03 -10.04
CA PRO A 632 43.98 18.45 -9.91
C PRO A 632 42.51 18.76 -10.16
N ALA A 633 41.88 18.10 -11.16
CA ALA A 633 40.48 18.29 -11.49
C ALA A 633 39.55 17.77 -10.36
N SER A 634 39.89 16.64 -9.76
CA SER A 634 39.15 16.10 -8.62
C SER A 634 39.32 16.99 -7.39
N ALA A 635 40.53 17.42 -7.11
CA ALA A 635 40.84 18.35 -6.02
C ALA A 635 40.01 19.64 -6.14
N ALA A 636 40.00 20.26 -7.32
CA ALA A 636 39.22 21.48 -7.56
C ALA A 636 37.70 21.29 -7.40
N LEU A 637 37.17 20.11 -7.76
CA LEU A 637 35.76 19.79 -7.58
C LEU A 637 35.40 19.62 -6.09
N PHE A 638 36.22 18.89 -5.36
CA PHE A 638 36.01 18.65 -3.93
C PHE A 638 36.26 19.91 -3.09
N ASP A 639 37.25 20.76 -3.50
CA ASP A 639 37.46 22.08 -2.86
C ASP A 639 36.25 23.01 -2.97
N LYS A 640 35.48 22.94 -4.08
CA LYS A 640 34.22 23.70 -4.19
C LYS A 640 33.12 23.17 -3.26
N MET A 641 33.14 21.87 -2.95
CA MET A 641 32.15 21.24 -2.06
C MET A 641 32.53 21.34 -0.58
N ALA A 642 33.82 21.31 -0.27
CA ALA A 642 34.37 21.34 1.08
C ALA A 642 35.76 22.06 1.05
N PRO A 643 35.79 23.40 1.02
CA PRO A 643 37.01 24.16 0.87
C PRO A 643 37.98 23.97 2.05
N GLU A 644 39.27 24.08 1.73
CA GLU A 644 40.40 24.06 2.72
C GLU A 644 40.54 22.79 3.59
N MET A 645 39.90 21.68 3.22
CA MET A 645 39.98 20.43 3.96
C MET A 645 40.94 19.43 3.31
N ARG A 646 41.52 18.53 4.13
CA ARG A 646 42.30 17.37 3.63
C ARG A 646 41.40 16.42 2.84
N PRO A 647 41.93 15.71 1.84
CA PRO A 647 41.16 14.80 1.00
C PRO A 647 40.31 13.78 1.77
N VAL A 648 40.84 13.18 2.84
CA VAL A 648 40.11 12.24 3.71
C VAL A 648 38.92 12.92 4.40
N VAL A 649 39.12 14.17 4.83
CA VAL A 649 38.08 14.95 5.52
C VAL A 649 36.98 15.35 4.56
N GLN A 650 37.33 15.83 3.36
CA GLN A 650 36.38 16.18 2.29
C GLN A 650 35.46 15.00 1.97
N TYR A 651 36.07 13.82 1.76
CA TYR A 651 35.34 12.59 1.49
C TYR A 651 34.42 12.20 2.65
N THR A 652 34.95 12.15 3.86
CA THR A 652 34.20 11.75 5.04
C THR A 652 33.02 12.69 5.30
N THR A 653 33.21 13.99 5.13
CA THR A 653 32.14 15.01 5.28
C THR A 653 31.03 14.82 4.28
N LEU A 654 31.37 14.66 2.99
CA LEU A 654 30.38 14.44 1.93
C LEU A 654 29.54 13.21 2.20
N PHE A 655 30.20 12.12 2.57
CA PHE A 655 29.52 10.86 2.85
C PHE A 655 28.62 10.93 4.10
N THR A 656 29.10 11.60 5.16
CA THR A 656 28.34 11.82 6.39
C THR A 656 27.05 12.59 6.11
N VAL A 657 27.07 13.56 5.19
CA VAL A 657 25.86 14.32 4.75
C VAL A 657 24.82 13.37 4.15
N VAL A 658 25.22 12.48 3.27
CA VAL A 658 24.31 11.50 2.66
C VAL A 658 23.72 10.57 3.74
N MET A 659 24.54 10.09 4.66
CA MET A 659 24.09 9.22 5.77
C MET A 659 23.06 9.93 6.65
N VAL A 660 23.34 11.19 7.02
CA VAL A 660 22.44 11.99 7.87
C VAL A 660 21.12 12.29 7.18
N ALA A 661 21.12 12.56 5.88
CA ALA A 661 19.89 12.73 5.10
C ALA A 661 19.01 11.48 5.13
N LEU A 662 19.61 10.30 5.02
CA LEU A 662 18.90 9.01 5.13
C LEU A 662 18.38 8.77 6.56
N VAL A 663 19.16 9.08 7.59
CA VAL A 663 18.72 8.99 8.99
C VAL A 663 17.58 9.96 9.28
N ALA A 664 17.69 11.21 8.84
CA ALA A 664 16.63 12.20 8.99
C ALA A 664 15.34 11.77 8.28
N THR A 665 15.47 11.16 7.10
CA THR A 665 14.35 10.55 6.37
C THR A 665 13.67 9.45 7.21
N ALA A 666 14.43 8.54 7.80
CA ALA A 666 13.89 7.48 8.66
C ALA A 666 13.18 8.02 9.89
N VAL A 667 13.72 9.07 10.51
CA VAL A 667 13.16 9.73 11.70
C VAL A 667 11.88 10.49 11.38
N VAL A 668 11.88 11.30 10.33
CA VAL A 668 10.68 12.04 9.87
C VAL A 668 9.57 11.07 9.47
N GLN A 669 9.90 9.97 8.78
CA GLN A 669 8.92 8.92 8.44
C GLN A 669 8.23 8.33 9.69
N ARG A 670 8.96 8.19 10.81
CA ARG A 670 8.37 7.71 12.08
C ARG A 670 7.42 8.73 12.69
N VAL A 671 7.81 10.00 12.73
CA VAL A 671 6.95 11.09 13.24
C VAL A 671 5.66 11.19 12.41
N LEU A 672 5.77 11.18 11.08
CA LEU A 672 4.61 11.23 10.18
C LEU A 672 3.73 9.96 10.27
N GLY A 673 4.29 8.85 10.75
CA GLY A 673 3.55 7.62 11.03
C GLY A 673 2.45 7.79 12.09
N LEU A 674 2.61 8.72 13.04
CA LEU A 674 1.57 9.07 14.02
C LEU A 674 0.35 9.68 13.32
N ALA A 675 0.55 10.66 12.45
CA ALA A 675 -0.54 11.29 11.70
C ALA A 675 -1.28 10.28 10.80
N ALA A 676 -0.55 9.33 10.20
CA ALA A 676 -1.17 8.24 9.45
C ALA A 676 -1.98 7.26 10.33
N SER A 677 -1.59 7.10 11.60
CA SER A 677 -2.34 6.30 12.59
C SER A 677 -3.61 7.03 13.05
N GLU A 678 -3.56 8.36 13.16
CA GLU A 678 -4.74 9.19 13.45
C GLU A 678 -5.78 9.10 12.33
N GLU A 679 -5.36 9.24 11.07
CA GLU A 679 -6.26 9.10 9.91
C GLU A 679 -6.95 7.72 9.81
N LYS A 680 -6.38 6.70 10.45
CA LYS A 680 -6.94 5.34 10.51
C LYS A 680 -7.73 5.06 11.78
N GLY A 681 -7.94 6.06 12.64
CA GLY A 681 -8.62 5.90 13.93
C GLY A 681 -7.85 5.08 14.97
N LEU A 682 -6.61 4.64 14.67
CA LEU A 682 -5.83 3.81 15.60
C LEU A 682 -5.38 4.58 16.84
N SER A 683 -5.22 5.89 16.74
CA SER A 683 -4.86 6.75 17.87
C SER A 683 -5.97 6.85 18.89
N GLU A 684 -7.25 6.79 18.46
CA GLU A 684 -8.40 6.79 19.34
C GLU A 684 -8.40 5.60 20.30
N ALA A 685 -8.06 4.41 19.80
CA ALA A 685 -7.97 3.21 20.62
C ALA A 685 -6.91 3.34 21.73
N VAL A 686 -5.78 4.03 21.47
CA VAL A 686 -4.73 4.29 22.48
C VAL A 686 -5.20 5.32 23.49
N LEU A 687 -5.89 6.39 23.04
CA LEU A 687 -6.42 7.45 23.90
C LEU A 687 -7.56 6.94 24.77
N ALA A 688 -8.43 6.07 24.24
CA ALA A 688 -9.52 5.43 25.00
C ALA A 688 -9.00 4.57 26.16
N CYS A 689 -7.75 4.10 26.12
CA CYS A 689 -7.09 3.43 27.25
C CYS A 689 -6.61 4.40 28.36
N GLY A 690 -7.03 5.67 28.35
CA GLY A 690 -6.65 6.67 29.35
C GLY A 690 -5.25 7.28 29.17
N VAL A 691 -4.61 7.08 27.99
CA VAL A 691 -3.31 7.70 27.68
C VAL A 691 -3.52 9.17 27.33
N PRO A 692 -2.89 10.15 28.01
CA PRO A 692 -2.98 11.56 27.64
C PRO A 692 -2.45 11.80 26.23
N ARG A 693 -3.08 12.69 25.46
CA ARG A 693 -2.66 13.05 24.08
C ARG A 693 -1.18 13.39 23.97
N THR A 694 -0.69 14.21 24.92
CA THR A 694 0.73 14.62 24.97
C THR A 694 1.68 13.45 25.20
N ARG A 695 1.27 12.45 26.00
CA ARG A 695 2.08 11.27 26.27
C ARG A 695 2.17 10.35 25.04
N ALA A 696 1.12 10.28 24.23
CA ALA A 696 1.14 9.55 22.95
C ALA A 696 2.11 10.21 21.95
N LEU A 697 2.05 11.55 21.79
CA LEU A 697 2.97 12.29 20.92
C LEU A 697 4.42 12.22 21.44
N LEU A 698 4.64 12.42 22.73
CA LEU A 698 5.98 12.31 23.33
C LEU A 698 6.59 10.92 23.15
N ALA A 699 5.78 9.86 23.22
CA ALA A 699 6.22 8.51 22.94
C ALA A 699 6.66 8.34 21.48
N ALA A 700 5.93 8.92 20.53
CA ALA A 700 6.31 8.89 19.10
C ALA A 700 7.58 9.70 18.83
N VAL A 701 7.75 10.86 19.47
CA VAL A 701 8.98 11.70 19.38
C VAL A 701 10.17 10.97 19.97
N ALA A 702 10.02 10.39 21.17
CA ALA A 702 11.08 9.63 21.82
C ALA A 702 11.51 8.39 21.02
N ASP A 703 10.54 7.66 20.44
CA ASP A 703 10.81 6.55 19.53
C ASP A 703 11.55 6.99 18.27
N ALA A 704 11.17 8.14 17.67
CA ALA A 704 11.80 8.67 16.47
C ALA A 704 13.24 9.12 16.73
N ILE A 705 13.47 9.88 17.82
CA ILE A 705 14.81 10.35 18.20
C ILE A 705 15.68 9.16 18.62
N GLY A 706 15.15 8.22 19.42
CA GLY A 706 15.87 7.01 19.81
C GLY A 706 16.27 6.16 18.61
N ALA A 707 15.40 6.06 17.60
CA ALA A 707 15.73 5.42 16.32
C ALA A 707 16.84 6.16 15.57
N GLY A 708 16.81 7.50 15.54
CA GLY A 708 17.87 8.33 14.96
C GLY A 708 19.22 8.10 15.61
N VAL A 709 19.28 8.06 16.95
CA VAL A 709 20.50 7.75 17.69
C VAL A 709 21.04 6.36 17.34
N VAL A 710 20.17 5.34 17.33
CA VAL A 710 20.57 3.97 16.97
C VAL A 710 21.10 3.91 15.54
N LEU A 711 20.44 4.57 14.58
CA LEU A 711 20.86 4.58 13.17
C LEU A 711 22.20 5.32 12.98
N LEU A 712 22.43 6.46 13.65
CA LEU A 712 23.72 7.16 13.62
C LEU A 712 24.84 6.32 14.22
N LEU A 713 24.60 5.66 15.37
CA LEU A 713 25.57 4.78 16.01
C LEU A 713 25.97 3.61 15.12
N VAL A 714 24.98 2.92 14.56
CA VAL A 714 25.21 1.71 13.76
C VAL A 714 25.89 2.06 12.43
N SER A 715 25.45 3.14 11.76
CA SER A 715 26.08 3.59 10.50
C SER A 715 27.47 4.18 10.72
N GLY A 716 27.67 4.96 11.78
CA GLY A 716 28.96 5.51 12.15
C GLY A 716 29.97 4.43 12.53
N ALA A 717 29.54 3.41 13.27
CA ALA A 717 30.38 2.27 13.60
C ALA A 717 30.77 1.45 12.36
N ALA A 718 29.84 1.24 11.42
CA ALA A 718 30.12 0.54 10.16
C ALA A 718 31.12 1.32 9.28
N LEU A 719 30.94 2.65 9.18
CA LEU A 719 31.88 3.54 8.47
C LEU A 719 33.27 3.49 9.10
N ALA A 720 33.35 3.65 10.42
CA ALA A 720 34.60 3.62 11.16
C ALA A 720 35.34 2.28 10.98
N ALA A 721 34.61 1.17 11.09
CA ALA A 721 35.22 -0.17 10.90
C ALA A 721 35.75 -0.38 9.48
N ALA A 722 35.03 0.09 8.47
CA ALA A 722 35.45 0.01 7.08
C ALA A 722 36.66 0.92 6.78
N MET A 723 36.66 2.16 7.28
CA MET A 723 37.77 3.11 7.12
C MET A 723 39.04 2.64 7.84
N ALA A 724 38.96 1.97 8.98
CA ALA A 724 40.10 1.42 9.70
C ALA A 724 40.92 0.43 8.85
N THR A 725 40.31 -0.16 7.83
CA THR A 725 41.01 -1.12 6.93
C THR A 725 41.62 -0.44 5.68
N GLN A 726 41.29 0.84 5.44
CA GLN A 726 41.66 1.51 4.19
C GLN A 726 42.53 2.77 4.38
N VAL A 727 42.41 3.43 5.53
CA VAL A 727 43.09 4.69 5.81
C VAL A 727 44.08 4.49 6.93
N SER A 728 45.37 4.83 6.66
CA SER A 728 46.45 4.68 7.60
C SER A 728 46.67 5.86 8.57
N GLU A 729 45.81 6.90 8.43
CA GLU A 729 45.89 8.06 9.33
C GLU A 729 45.47 7.68 10.77
N ASP A 730 46.25 8.14 11.75
CA ASP A 730 45.96 7.91 13.16
C ASP A 730 44.59 8.46 13.56
N HIS A 731 43.80 7.60 14.22
CA HIS A 731 42.45 7.91 14.71
C HIS A 731 41.40 8.24 13.65
N ALA A 732 41.61 8.02 12.33
CA ALA A 732 40.63 8.32 11.27
C ALA A 732 39.27 7.63 11.53
N ALA A 733 39.29 6.36 11.93
CA ALA A 733 38.07 5.60 12.28
C ALA A 733 37.30 6.23 13.44
N GLY A 734 37.98 6.65 14.50
CA GLY A 734 37.35 7.32 15.65
C GLY A 734 36.74 8.66 15.27
N ARG A 735 37.44 9.43 14.44
CA ARG A 735 36.99 10.75 13.95
C ARG A 735 35.78 10.61 13.03
N ALA A 736 35.73 9.59 12.18
CA ALA A 736 34.57 9.29 11.32
C ALA A 736 33.32 8.93 12.16
N LEU A 737 33.48 8.16 13.23
CA LEU A 737 32.40 7.88 14.17
C LEU A 737 31.89 9.15 14.84
N VAL A 738 32.81 10.00 15.37
CA VAL A 738 32.44 11.28 15.98
C VAL A 738 31.77 12.20 15.00
N SER A 739 32.26 12.33 13.75
CA SER A 739 31.63 13.13 12.70
C SER A 739 30.18 12.69 12.43
N THR A 740 29.91 11.39 12.44
CA THR A 740 28.56 10.86 12.25
C THR A 740 27.65 11.18 13.46
N LEU A 741 28.15 11.03 14.68
CA LEU A 741 27.37 11.25 15.89
C LEU A 741 27.07 12.74 16.15
N THR A 742 27.96 13.64 15.76
CA THR A 742 27.76 15.09 15.87
C THR A 742 26.66 15.63 14.96
N GLN A 743 26.08 14.79 14.08
CA GLN A 743 24.91 15.13 13.27
C GLN A 743 23.57 14.98 14.02
N LEU A 744 23.58 14.48 15.24
CA LEU A 744 22.36 14.33 16.05
C LEU A 744 21.52 15.62 16.17
N PRO A 745 22.10 16.83 16.39
CA PRO A 745 21.33 18.09 16.39
C PRO A 745 20.53 18.31 15.12
N GLY A 746 21.08 18.07 13.93
CA GLY A 746 20.38 18.17 12.65
C GLY A 746 19.22 17.18 12.54
N VAL A 747 19.41 15.95 12.98
CA VAL A 747 18.35 14.92 13.03
C VAL A 747 17.23 15.32 14.00
N VAL A 748 17.57 15.88 15.17
CA VAL A 748 16.59 16.40 16.14
C VAL A 748 15.84 17.61 15.57
N ALA A 749 16.51 18.49 14.83
CA ALA A 749 15.86 19.62 14.17
C ALA A 749 14.87 19.16 13.11
N ALA A 750 15.23 18.21 12.27
CA ALA A 750 14.32 17.61 11.27
C ALA A 750 13.11 16.93 11.93
N ALA A 751 13.33 16.17 13.02
CA ALA A 751 12.28 15.57 13.82
C ALA A 751 11.35 16.64 14.41
N GLY A 752 11.91 17.71 15.00
CA GLY A 752 11.16 18.82 15.61
C GLY A 752 10.27 19.54 14.61
N ILE A 753 10.77 19.85 13.43
CA ILE A 753 9.97 20.44 12.33
C ILE A 753 8.81 19.50 11.93
N ALA A 754 9.07 18.21 11.80
CA ALA A 754 8.02 17.25 11.50
C ALA A 754 6.96 17.17 12.61
N VAL A 755 7.37 17.22 13.89
CA VAL A 755 6.47 17.26 15.06
C VAL A 755 5.63 18.53 15.07
N PHE A 756 6.26 19.69 14.78
CA PHE A 756 5.56 20.96 14.66
C PHE A 756 4.49 20.92 13.56
N LEU A 757 4.83 20.44 12.39
CA LEU A 757 3.89 20.30 11.28
C LEU A 757 2.74 19.32 11.59
N VAL A 758 3.02 18.20 12.25
CA VAL A 758 1.98 17.26 12.68
C VAL A 758 1.07 17.90 13.74
N GLY A 759 1.62 18.66 14.67
CA GLY A 759 0.85 19.29 15.75
C GLY A 759 0.06 20.52 15.29
N ALA A 760 0.69 21.45 14.60
CA ALA A 760 0.13 22.77 14.28
C ALA A 760 -0.53 22.83 12.88
N ALA A 761 0.01 22.09 11.90
CA ALA A 761 -0.40 22.21 10.51
C ALA A 761 -0.47 20.82 9.80
N PRO A 762 -1.34 19.89 10.22
CA PRO A 762 -1.36 18.50 9.70
C PRO A 762 -1.62 18.42 8.19
N ARG A 763 -2.26 19.43 7.59
CA ARG A 763 -2.46 19.53 6.12
C ARG A 763 -1.13 19.73 5.37
N TRP A 764 -0.14 20.37 6.02
CA TRP A 764 1.16 20.71 5.46
C TRP A 764 2.28 19.79 5.92
N ARG A 765 1.97 18.67 6.59
CA ARG A 765 2.96 17.72 7.11
C ARG A 765 3.96 17.21 6.06
N SER A 766 3.56 17.15 4.78
CA SER A 766 4.44 16.77 3.66
C SER A 766 5.59 17.75 3.43
N LEU A 767 5.51 19.01 3.94
CA LEU A 767 6.61 19.96 3.88
C LEU A 767 7.85 19.48 4.63
N ALA A 768 7.72 18.58 5.60
CA ALA A 768 8.87 17.95 6.26
C ALA A 768 9.81 17.27 5.25
N TRP A 769 9.27 16.70 4.17
CA TRP A 769 10.09 16.11 3.09
C TRP A 769 10.81 17.16 2.26
N VAL A 770 10.18 18.32 2.03
CA VAL A 770 10.79 19.44 1.30
C VAL A 770 11.97 19.99 2.08
N VAL A 771 11.87 20.09 3.41
CA VAL A 771 12.97 20.54 4.27
C VAL A 771 14.18 19.62 4.17
N ILE A 772 13.98 18.29 4.22
CA ILE A 772 15.07 17.31 4.07
C ILE A 772 15.68 17.40 2.67
N ALA A 773 14.83 17.40 1.63
CA ALA A 773 15.28 17.45 0.24
C ALA A 773 16.07 18.73 -0.04
N TRP A 774 15.57 19.88 0.42
CA TRP A 774 16.26 21.17 0.30
C TRP A 774 17.61 21.17 1.01
N SER A 775 17.65 20.74 2.28
CA SER A 775 18.88 20.69 3.06
C SER A 775 19.93 19.76 2.42
N SER A 776 19.49 18.60 1.92
CA SER A 776 20.36 17.67 1.22
C SER A 776 20.87 18.23 -0.10
N PHE A 777 20.00 18.86 -0.89
CA PHE A 777 20.36 19.49 -2.17
C PHE A 777 21.39 20.60 -1.97
N VAL A 778 21.11 21.54 -1.08
CA VAL A 778 21.99 22.67 -0.84
C VAL A 778 23.36 22.21 -0.33
N ARG A 779 23.39 21.21 0.55
CA ARG A 779 24.63 20.69 1.10
C ARG A 779 25.48 19.93 0.09
N LEU A 780 24.86 19.19 -0.84
CA LEU A 780 25.56 18.44 -1.87
C LEU A 780 25.95 19.29 -3.09
N PHE A 781 25.15 20.29 -3.44
CA PHE A 781 25.29 21.04 -4.69
C PHE A 781 25.49 22.55 -4.50
N GLY A 782 25.25 23.10 -3.29
CA GLY A 782 25.30 24.53 -3.05
C GLY A 782 26.65 25.17 -3.40
N GLY A 783 27.76 24.50 -3.05
CA GLY A 783 29.10 24.94 -3.43
C GLY A 783 29.39 24.83 -4.92
N LEU A 784 28.78 23.88 -5.63
CA LEU A 784 28.97 23.70 -7.09
C LEU A 784 28.26 24.78 -7.92
N ILE A 785 27.18 25.35 -7.40
CA ILE A 785 26.36 26.36 -8.07
C ILE A 785 26.60 27.77 -7.50
N ASP A 786 27.66 27.95 -6.71
CA ASP A 786 28.04 29.19 -6.04
C ASP A 786 26.87 29.86 -5.30
N MET A 787 26.10 29.04 -4.56
CA MET A 787 24.93 29.48 -3.80
C MET A 787 25.33 30.45 -2.68
N PRO A 788 24.59 31.56 -2.44
CA PRO A 788 24.89 32.49 -1.40
C PRO A 788 24.99 31.84 -0.02
N THR A 789 25.95 32.27 0.82
CA THR A 789 26.20 31.67 2.14
C THR A 789 24.97 31.67 3.04
N TRP A 790 24.15 32.72 3.03
CA TRP A 790 22.91 32.76 3.80
C TRP A 790 21.93 31.63 3.45
N ALA A 791 21.88 31.21 2.17
CA ALA A 791 21.02 30.12 1.72
C ALA A 791 21.58 28.74 2.14
N GLN A 792 22.92 28.64 2.19
CA GLN A 792 23.61 27.45 2.71
C GLN A 792 23.41 27.33 4.21
N ASP A 793 23.47 28.43 4.96
CA ASP A 793 23.30 28.48 6.41
C ASP A 793 21.86 28.17 6.86
N LEU A 794 20.88 28.39 5.98
CA LEU A 794 19.45 28.11 6.26
C LEU A 794 19.10 26.62 6.20
N THR A 795 20.08 25.73 6.11
CA THR A 795 19.84 24.29 5.99
C THR A 795 19.84 23.59 7.35
N VAL A 796 18.89 22.68 7.53
CA VAL A 796 18.75 21.91 8.78
C VAL A 796 19.85 20.85 8.93
N LEU A 797 20.43 20.37 7.82
CA LEU A 797 21.51 19.37 7.80
C LEU A 797 22.86 19.96 7.39
N GLY A 798 23.00 21.28 7.32
CA GLY A 798 24.18 21.96 6.77
C GLY A 798 25.36 22.08 7.71
N HIS A 799 25.12 22.09 9.02
CA HIS A 799 26.16 22.33 9.99
C HIS A 799 26.73 21.01 10.51
N VAL A 800 27.98 20.75 10.18
CA VAL A 800 28.71 19.53 10.54
C VAL A 800 29.86 19.93 11.47
N ALA A 801 30.04 19.20 12.55
CA ALA A 801 31.25 19.32 13.35
C ALA A 801 32.43 18.77 12.56
N ASP A 802 33.54 19.49 12.57
CA ASP A 802 34.80 19.03 12.01
C ASP A 802 35.68 18.37 13.10
N PRO A 803 35.75 17.02 13.19
CA PRO A 803 36.58 16.33 14.15
C PRO A 803 38.09 16.39 13.85
N TRP A 804 38.44 16.92 12.66
CA TRP A 804 39.85 17.09 12.25
C TRP A 804 40.34 18.54 12.43
N GLY A 805 39.39 19.52 12.64
CA GLY A 805 39.71 20.92 12.84
C GLY A 805 39.05 21.51 14.09
N THR A 806 38.79 22.81 14.06
CA THR A 806 38.09 23.52 15.15
C THR A 806 36.58 23.38 15.00
N THR A 807 35.94 22.67 15.91
CA THR A 807 34.46 22.51 15.88
C THR A 807 33.77 23.78 16.37
N HIS A 808 32.96 24.38 15.51
CA HIS A 808 32.09 25.50 15.91
C HIS A 808 30.80 24.96 16.56
N TRP A 809 30.72 24.99 17.89
CA TRP A 809 29.59 24.46 18.66
C TRP A 809 28.33 25.30 18.57
N LEU A 810 28.42 26.59 18.25
CA LEU A 810 27.27 27.48 18.21
C LEU A 810 26.22 27.06 17.16
N PRO A 811 26.57 26.78 15.89
CA PRO A 811 25.59 26.30 14.90
C PRO A 811 24.88 25.02 15.31
N LEU A 812 25.60 24.07 15.90
CA LEU A 812 25.04 22.81 16.39
C LEU A 812 24.07 23.04 17.56
N ALA A 813 24.41 23.96 18.47
CA ALA A 813 23.53 24.35 19.56
C ALA A 813 22.25 25.04 19.04
N VAL A 814 22.37 25.91 18.02
CA VAL A 814 21.23 26.56 17.37
C VAL A 814 20.31 25.50 16.69
N GLN A 815 20.87 24.54 15.95
CA GLN A 815 20.08 23.44 15.36
C GLN A 815 19.31 22.67 16.42
N LEU A 816 19.97 22.30 17.51
CA LEU A 816 19.34 21.61 18.63
C LEU A 816 18.24 22.45 19.27
N GLY A 817 18.50 23.73 19.48
CA GLY A 817 17.54 24.70 20.01
C GLY A 817 16.29 24.83 19.13
N VAL A 818 16.47 24.94 17.81
CA VAL A 818 15.36 24.97 16.82
C VAL A 818 14.56 23.66 16.90
N GLY A 819 15.23 22.51 16.95
CA GLY A 819 14.56 21.20 17.06
C GLY A 819 13.72 21.10 18.33
N ILE A 820 14.25 21.50 19.47
CA ILE A 820 13.55 21.51 20.77
C ILE A 820 12.37 22.49 20.75
N ALA A 821 12.57 23.72 20.23
CA ALA A 821 11.51 24.73 20.12
C ALA A 821 10.36 24.26 19.21
N CYS A 822 10.68 23.66 18.06
CA CYS A 822 9.69 23.08 17.16
C CYS A 822 8.95 21.89 17.79
N CYS A 823 9.65 21.02 18.53
CA CYS A 823 9.01 19.95 19.30
C CYS A 823 8.04 20.50 20.35
N ALA A 824 8.47 21.51 21.12
CA ALA A 824 7.64 22.13 22.14
C ALA A 824 6.40 22.83 21.53
N GLY A 825 6.58 23.62 20.47
CA GLY A 825 5.48 24.26 19.74
C GLY A 825 4.49 23.24 19.16
N GLY A 826 5.02 22.15 18.57
CA GLY A 826 4.20 21.04 18.09
C GLY A 826 3.40 20.34 19.18
N LEU A 827 4.01 20.13 20.36
CA LEU A 827 3.33 19.53 21.53
C LEU A 827 2.22 20.46 22.07
N ILE A 828 2.47 21.76 22.13
CA ILE A 828 1.47 22.75 22.58
C ILE A 828 0.29 22.76 21.59
N ALA A 829 0.57 22.86 20.30
CA ALA A 829 -0.46 22.87 19.26
C ALA A 829 -1.28 21.56 19.23
N TYR A 830 -0.63 20.42 19.45
CA TYR A 830 -1.29 19.11 19.51
C TYR A 830 -2.26 18.96 20.68
N ARG A 831 -2.05 19.70 21.80
CA ARG A 831 -2.98 19.72 22.95
C ARG A 831 -4.33 20.33 22.59
N VAL A 832 -4.30 21.39 21.78
CA VAL A 832 -5.48 22.23 21.48
C VAL A 832 -6.18 21.78 20.20
N ARG A 833 -5.46 21.09 19.32
CA ARG A 833 -5.97 20.60 18.04
C ARG A 833 -7.03 19.50 18.23
N ASP A 834 -8.11 19.56 17.44
CA ASP A 834 -9.03 18.43 17.29
C ASP A 834 -8.37 17.32 16.48
N ILE A 835 -8.46 16.08 16.98
CA ILE A 835 -8.06 14.90 16.26
C ILE A 835 -9.21 14.55 15.32
N PRO A 836 -9.02 14.50 13.99
CA PRO A 836 -10.08 14.12 13.07
C PRO A 836 -10.54 12.69 13.38
N ALA A 837 -11.87 12.55 13.53
CA ALA A 837 -12.54 11.27 13.76
C ALA A 837 -12.56 10.38 12.50
#